data_ce8efc6e68c1fd712d54cdcf879a86c6
#
_entry.id   ce8efc6e68c1fd712d54cdcf879a86c6
#
_cell.length_a   1.000
_cell.length_b   1.000
_cell.length_c   1.000
_cell.angle_alpha   90.00
_cell.angle_beta   90.00
_cell.angle_gamma   90.00
#
_symmetry.space_group_name_H-M   'P 1'
#
loop_
_entity.id
_entity.type
_entity.pdbx_description
1 polymer ?
#
loop_
_entity_poly.entity_id
_entity_poly.type
_entity_poly.pdbx_seq_one_letter_code
_entity_poly.pdbx_strand_id
1 'polypeptide(L)'
;MTALRNHNCNYISNVKINFKFDGKSYFAYEGDTIASALLRNNIRLVGRSFKYHRPRGIYTCGIEEPNALVQIISEHNEPNTRATIKRVYDGMVITSQNRWPSLSYDFGAINNILSPIFSAGFYYKTFMGPKGFWKNIYEPLIRRSAGLGKPPKNFRSKSIHQNHNTDILIIGAGLSGLIAARKFANTKYKVLIIEQDSFLGGILKNSNKVDTINGLNSSEWLEETEKLLSKAQNIKILRNTLVTTYNFTNHLVALEDKFAGKKIDLNKSELTLHKIRTSNTILCNGHIERFISFRNNDLPGVMLASSFEKYIHRYGVVPEERPVIFTNNSSSMSLLNSMLSLGCKPEAYVDSRKKEEIETDIKKILKENNIPSYFDAEIEGCDGNKKIEKITIRQGKIFIKIKSSMLCVSGGYNPDIHLFTQSKGLVKWDKNISSFKPDTPFQKTLTLGSVSGNYNFNKLCEEINEKLSFLNTAKLDFEIKLNVSNKYSIKELWETKSKINSNWSKSFIDLHNDVTIKDLKQAISEGFDRIEHLKRYTTNSMGTDQGKISSINSLAIVSKLLKKEISEVGTTTYRPPYAPLSFAAIAGRSTYEFYDPQRKTSIHPWHLKNNAVFEDVGQWKRPWYFKTHDKETMHQAVQRESKMLRENSGILDGSTLGKIEIKGRDALEFMNLIYTNAFTKMKPMTSRYAMMLGEDGMIKDDGIICKLSDQHFIATTTSSGAPKVLAHMEEYLQTEWPHLQVYLNSITEQFSTFNISGPKTREIMKKVFPNIDFSNEAFPFMSFKNFDYKDTKIRIMRASFTGELGYEIYISPKYGLELWEEIFSCGREFNLIPYGTETMHLLRAEKGYIVIGQETDGTVTPIDLNYNWMIGKNKKDFIGKRSLSRPDTSREDRKQLVGLSPINKTDTIEEGQHIVELNELPKKIKNPIKYLGHVSSGYYSPNLNQSIGLAMIRGGKNLLGKKFFVTVSGKTKNIPVEVVNPVFIDPENKRLIS
;
A
#
# COMPACT_ATOMS: atom_id res chain seq x y z
N MET A 1 21.73 28.57 30.04
CA MET A 1 21.19 27.95 31.26
C MET A 1 20.92 26.50 30.95
N THR A 2 21.53 25.57 31.69
CA THR A 2 21.37 24.13 31.50
C THR A 2 20.14 23.65 32.26
N ALA A 3 19.21 22.98 31.67
CA ALA A 3 18.13 22.31 32.37
C ALA A 3 18.73 21.43 33.48
N LEU A 4 18.18 21.46 34.68
CA LEU A 4 18.57 20.61 35.79
C LEU A 4 18.51 19.14 35.32
N ARG A 5 19.54 18.38 35.57
CA ARG A 5 19.62 16.97 35.29
C ARG A 5 19.14 16.17 36.49
N ASN A 6 18.22 15.22 36.27
CA ASN A 6 17.98 14.21 37.29
C ASN A 6 19.14 13.20 37.27
N HIS A 7 20.02 13.30 38.26
CA HIS A 7 21.21 12.41 38.38
C HIS A 7 20.85 10.95 38.70
N ASN A 8 19.61 10.69 39.13
CA ASN A 8 19.11 9.33 39.39
C ASN A 8 18.55 8.63 38.13
N CYS A 9 18.72 9.21 36.93
CA CYS A 9 18.30 8.61 35.69
C CYS A 9 19.40 7.65 35.19
N ASN A 10 19.20 6.36 35.37
CA ASN A 10 20.17 5.31 35.01
C ASN A 10 20.08 4.86 33.54
N TYR A 11 19.26 5.51 32.72
CA TYR A 11 18.91 5.02 31.34
C TYR A 11 19.65 5.77 30.25
N ILE A 12 20.28 6.88 30.56
CA ILE A 12 21.11 7.67 29.66
C ILE A 12 22.52 7.54 30.10
N SER A 13 23.41 7.24 29.17
CA SER A 13 24.87 7.26 29.38
C SER A 13 25.32 8.63 29.88
N ASN A 14 26.40 8.64 30.63
CA ASN A 14 27.08 9.89 31.02
C ASN A 14 27.92 10.48 29.88
N VAL A 15 28.00 9.78 28.73
CA VAL A 15 28.79 10.21 27.58
C VAL A 15 28.06 11.35 26.88
N LYS A 16 28.70 12.52 26.85
CA LYS A 16 28.21 13.70 26.17
C LYS A 16 28.54 13.63 24.69
N ILE A 17 27.54 13.87 23.83
CA ILE A 17 27.66 13.91 22.38
C ILE A 17 27.19 15.25 21.85
N ASN A 18 27.59 15.62 20.62
CA ASN A 18 27.24 16.87 19.98
C ASN A 18 26.41 16.63 18.75
N PHE A 19 25.45 17.51 18.52
CA PHE A 19 24.59 17.49 17.29
C PHE A 19 24.29 18.91 16.84
N LYS A 20 23.80 19.04 15.59
CA LYS A 20 23.36 20.32 15.05
C LYS A 20 21.87 20.31 14.78
N PHE A 21 21.18 21.40 15.17
CA PHE A 21 19.79 21.64 14.82
C PHE A 21 19.65 23.04 14.22
N ASP A 22 19.12 23.16 13.00
CA ASP A 22 19.02 24.39 12.23
C ASP A 22 20.35 25.19 12.19
N GLY A 23 21.45 24.51 11.98
CA GLY A 23 22.80 25.07 11.87
C GLY A 23 23.49 25.41 13.20
N LYS A 24 22.79 25.36 14.33
CA LYS A 24 23.37 25.60 15.68
C LYS A 24 23.81 24.31 16.33
N SER A 25 24.93 24.35 17.04
CA SER A 25 25.45 23.20 17.77
C SER A 25 24.84 23.12 19.17
N TYR A 26 24.47 21.91 19.58
CA TYR A 26 23.89 21.58 20.87
C TYR A 26 24.54 20.30 21.40
N PHE A 27 24.37 20.04 22.70
CA PHE A 27 24.80 18.80 23.29
C PHE A 27 23.64 17.87 23.62
N ALA A 28 23.92 16.59 23.66
CA ALA A 28 23.03 15.54 24.13
C ALA A 28 23.81 14.53 24.93
N TYR A 29 23.17 13.56 25.52
CA TYR A 29 23.80 12.37 26.06
C TYR A 29 23.48 11.16 25.23
N GLU A 30 24.40 10.20 25.17
CA GLU A 30 24.15 8.95 24.47
C GLU A 30 22.89 8.26 25.04
N GLY A 31 21.89 7.95 24.17
CA GLY A 31 20.58 7.46 24.52
C GLY A 31 19.45 8.51 24.47
N ASP A 32 19.79 9.81 24.40
CA ASP A 32 18.78 10.84 24.17
C ASP A 32 18.09 10.66 22.80
N THR A 33 16.77 10.90 22.75
CA THR A 33 16.09 11.14 21.47
C THR A 33 16.35 12.59 21.02
N ILE A 34 16.06 12.87 19.75
CA ILE A 34 16.14 14.27 19.24
C ILE A 34 15.29 15.19 20.12
N ALA A 35 14.09 14.76 20.50
CA ALA A 35 13.18 15.53 21.33
C ALA A 35 13.74 15.80 22.75
N SER A 36 14.25 14.76 23.43
CA SER A 36 14.82 14.93 24.78
C SER A 36 16.07 15.81 24.75
N ALA A 37 16.90 15.65 23.71
CA ALA A 37 18.08 16.50 23.51
C ALA A 37 17.73 17.98 23.29
N LEU A 38 16.69 18.27 22.48
CA LEU A 38 16.20 19.63 22.27
C LEU A 38 15.62 20.23 23.55
N LEU A 39 14.80 19.50 24.29
CA LEU A 39 14.23 19.94 25.56
C LEU A 39 15.32 20.22 26.59
N ARG A 40 16.37 19.37 26.66
CA ARG A 40 17.56 19.56 27.53
C ARG A 40 18.30 20.86 27.24
N ASN A 41 18.30 21.31 25.98
CA ASN A 41 18.86 22.60 25.57
C ASN A 41 17.85 23.74 25.58
N ASN A 42 16.70 23.57 26.25
CA ASN A 42 15.61 24.54 26.35
C ASN A 42 15.03 24.98 24.99
N ILE A 43 15.11 24.09 23.98
CA ILE A 43 14.52 24.31 22.64
C ILE A 43 13.10 23.76 22.64
N ARG A 44 12.10 24.64 22.63
CA ARG A 44 10.67 24.24 22.66
C ARG A 44 10.00 24.36 21.29
N LEU A 45 10.43 25.33 20.46
CA LEU A 45 9.94 25.51 19.10
C LEU A 45 10.71 24.57 18.17
N VAL A 46 10.06 23.53 17.64
CA VAL A 46 10.70 22.49 16.82
C VAL A 46 10.19 22.42 15.40
N GLY A 47 9.02 22.99 15.11
CA GLY A 47 8.43 22.96 13.79
C GLY A 47 7.35 24.03 13.60
N ARG A 48 6.76 24.04 12.41
CA ARG A 48 5.58 24.83 12.06
C ARG A 48 4.46 23.89 11.64
N SER A 49 3.21 24.26 11.92
CA SER A 49 2.07 23.42 11.60
C SER A 49 1.83 23.32 10.09
N PHE A 50 1.15 22.26 9.70
CA PHE A 50 0.97 21.84 8.32
C PHE A 50 0.19 22.84 7.45
N LYS A 51 -0.94 23.36 7.96
CA LYS A 51 -1.88 24.22 7.22
C LYS A 51 -1.69 25.70 7.54
N TYR A 52 -1.56 26.04 8.81
CA TYR A 52 -1.54 27.42 9.29
C TYR A 52 -0.15 27.95 9.60
N HIS A 53 0.91 27.14 9.54
CA HIS A 53 2.27 27.52 9.89
C HIS A 53 2.42 28.12 11.31
N ARG A 54 1.56 27.66 12.22
CA ARG A 54 1.62 28.06 13.63
C ARG A 54 2.83 27.43 14.31
N PRO A 55 3.42 28.08 15.33
CA PRO A 55 4.52 27.48 16.11
C PRO A 55 4.09 26.13 16.71
N ARG A 56 4.97 25.13 16.62
CA ARG A 56 4.76 23.79 17.18
C ARG A 56 5.93 23.37 18.07
N GLY A 57 5.62 22.80 19.25
CA GLY A 57 6.55 22.24 20.18
C GLY A 57 6.49 20.71 20.24
N ILE A 58 7.21 20.11 21.16
CA ILE A 58 7.15 18.70 21.51
C ILE A 58 5.95 18.50 22.41
N TYR A 59 5.00 17.66 22.02
CA TYR A 59 3.74 17.48 22.70
C TYR A 59 3.68 16.17 23.51
N THR A 60 4.34 15.14 23.00
CA THR A 60 4.39 13.79 23.60
C THR A 60 5.83 13.26 23.71
N CYS A 61 5.97 12.00 24.15
CA CYS A 61 7.28 11.35 24.29
C CYS A 61 7.32 9.97 23.61
N GLY A 62 6.58 9.77 22.54
CA GLY A 62 6.49 8.47 21.86
C GLY A 62 6.08 8.57 20.41
N ILE A 63 5.58 7.42 19.90
CA ILE A 63 5.12 7.27 18.51
C ILE A 63 3.87 8.11 18.19
N GLU A 64 3.16 8.53 19.22
CA GLU A 64 1.95 9.35 19.14
C GLU A 64 2.22 10.84 18.89
N GLU A 65 3.49 11.26 18.79
CA GLU A 65 3.88 12.68 18.60
C GLU A 65 3.33 13.27 17.29
N PRO A 66 2.49 14.33 17.35
CA PRO A 66 1.89 14.92 16.16
C PRO A 66 2.73 16.03 15.51
N ASN A 67 3.62 16.71 16.24
CA ASN A 67 4.20 17.99 15.85
C ASN A 67 5.69 17.93 15.49
N ALA A 68 6.46 17.13 16.24
CA ALA A 68 7.92 17.17 16.20
C ALA A 68 8.48 16.29 15.07
N LEU A 69 8.17 16.66 13.83
CA LEU A 69 8.75 16.07 12.63
C LEU A 69 9.96 16.89 12.16
N VAL A 70 11.09 16.25 11.98
CA VAL A 70 12.36 16.85 11.58
C VAL A 70 12.95 16.15 10.37
N GLN A 71 13.96 16.77 9.76
CA GLN A 71 14.73 16.18 8.67
C GLN A 71 16.17 15.92 9.13
N ILE A 72 16.65 14.69 8.95
CA ILE A 72 18.01 14.31 9.24
C ILE A 72 18.84 14.48 7.98
N ILE A 73 19.79 15.43 8.01
CA ILE A 73 20.62 15.77 6.85
C ILE A 73 21.85 14.87 6.73
N SER A 74 22.38 14.43 7.86
CA SER A 74 23.74 13.86 7.97
C SER A 74 23.95 12.52 7.27
N GLU A 75 22.92 11.79 6.85
CA GLU A 75 23.09 10.48 6.24
C GLU A 75 22.38 10.36 4.90
N HIS A 76 21.08 10.45 4.92
CA HIS A 76 20.25 10.17 3.76
C HIS A 76 19.30 11.30 3.40
N ASN A 77 19.41 12.44 4.10
CA ASN A 77 18.44 13.52 3.97
C ASN A 77 17.01 13.03 4.28
N GLU A 78 16.87 12.23 5.37
CA GLU A 78 15.63 11.57 5.77
C GLU A 78 14.59 12.59 6.26
N PRO A 79 13.47 12.77 5.55
CA PRO A 79 12.41 13.71 5.95
C PRO A 79 11.43 13.06 6.92
N ASN A 80 10.60 13.90 7.56
CA ASN A 80 9.45 13.49 8.37
C ASN A 80 9.80 12.52 9.51
N THR A 81 11.04 12.59 10.00
CA THR A 81 11.50 11.75 11.11
C THR A 81 10.92 12.29 12.41
N ARG A 82 10.31 11.41 13.20
CA ARG A 82 9.72 11.77 14.48
C ARG A 82 10.79 11.93 15.54
N ALA A 83 10.94 13.17 16.07
CA ALA A 83 12.01 13.52 17.02
C ALA A 83 11.91 12.77 18.35
N THR A 84 10.73 12.30 18.74
CA THR A 84 10.47 11.61 20.00
C THR A 84 10.94 10.15 20.03
N ILE A 85 11.21 9.55 18.87
CA ILE A 85 11.63 8.14 18.77
C ILE A 85 13.05 7.98 18.20
N LYS A 86 13.52 8.91 17.35
CA LYS A 86 14.87 8.83 16.76
C LYS A 86 15.90 9.30 17.78
N ARG A 87 16.89 8.45 18.05
CA ARG A 87 17.99 8.76 18.96
C ARG A 87 19.08 9.57 18.29
N VAL A 88 19.67 10.47 19.06
CA VAL A 88 20.82 11.27 18.62
C VAL A 88 22.09 10.43 18.67
N TYR A 89 22.96 10.63 17.69
CA TYR A 89 24.35 10.14 17.69
C TYR A 89 25.32 11.31 17.47
N ASP A 90 26.58 11.14 17.82
CA ASP A 90 27.57 12.20 17.73
C ASP A 90 27.80 12.69 16.30
N GLY A 91 27.73 14.01 16.08
CA GLY A 91 27.85 14.65 14.78
C GLY A 91 26.58 14.65 13.94
N MET A 92 25.39 14.25 14.48
CA MET A 92 24.12 14.26 13.76
C MET A 92 23.72 15.68 13.36
N VAL A 93 23.28 15.86 12.10
CA VAL A 93 22.79 17.16 11.57
C VAL A 93 21.31 17.06 11.26
N ILE A 94 20.53 17.92 11.89
CA ILE A 94 19.07 17.92 11.85
C ILE A 94 18.58 19.31 11.47
N THR A 95 17.50 19.36 10.68
CA THR A 95 16.79 20.60 10.40
C THR A 95 15.30 20.46 10.69
N SER A 96 14.69 21.57 11.10
CA SER A 96 13.25 21.70 11.18
C SER A 96 12.63 21.71 9.79
N GLN A 97 11.35 21.34 9.72
CA GLN A 97 10.56 21.30 8.47
C GLN A 97 9.46 22.35 8.47
N ASN A 98 8.84 22.53 7.30
CA ASN A 98 7.67 23.39 7.10
C ASN A 98 7.89 24.84 7.52
N ARG A 99 9.00 25.46 7.13
CA ARG A 99 9.32 26.84 7.45
C ARG A 99 10.07 27.54 6.33
N TRP A 100 9.91 28.86 6.21
CA TRP A 100 10.68 29.70 5.29
C TRP A 100 10.69 31.15 5.75
N PRO A 101 11.87 31.80 5.97
CA PRO A 101 13.21 31.21 5.86
C PRO A 101 13.64 30.45 7.13
N SER A 102 13.03 30.69 8.30
CA SER A 102 13.42 30.08 9.58
C SER A 102 12.22 29.76 10.48
N LEU A 103 12.43 28.95 11.52
CA LEU A 103 11.40 28.69 12.53
C LEU A 103 10.90 29.97 13.22
N SER A 104 11.81 30.90 13.49
CA SER A 104 11.50 32.12 14.22
C SER A 104 10.77 33.16 13.36
N TYR A 105 11.09 33.21 12.06
CA TYR A 105 10.52 34.11 11.09
C TYR A 105 10.06 33.31 9.86
N ASP A 106 8.79 32.95 9.85
CA ASP A 106 8.21 32.11 8.81
C ASP A 106 7.16 32.90 8.04
N PHE A 107 7.42 33.16 6.77
CA PHE A 107 6.46 33.83 5.88
C PHE A 107 5.18 33.01 5.67
N GLY A 108 5.26 31.68 5.75
CA GLY A 108 4.10 30.80 5.69
C GLY A 108 3.05 31.08 6.79
N ALA A 109 3.45 31.75 7.89
CA ALA A 109 2.54 32.15 8.96
C ALA A 109 1.39 33.09 8.49
N ILE A 110 1.49 33.68 7.30
CA ILE A 110 0.39 34.39 6.65
C ILE A 110 -0.86 33.50 6.47
N ASN A 111 -0.67 32.19 6.32
CA ASN A 111 -1.77 31.24 6.21
C ASN A 111 -2.68 31.24 7.45
N ASN A 112 -2.16 31.61 8.61
CA ASN A 112 -3.00 31.72 9.81
C ASN A 112 -3.97 32.90 9.71
N ILE A 113 -3.57 33.98 9.05
CA ILE A 113 -4.44 35.16 8.73
C ILE A 113 -5.48 34.74 7.70
N LEU A 114 -5.04 34.01 6.67
CA LEU A 114 -5.88 33.50 5.58
C LEU A 114 -6.70 32.26 5.97
N SER A 115 -6.72 31.91 7.25
CA SER A 115 -7.38 30.68 7.73
C SER A 115 -8.86 30.52 7.32
N PRO A 116 -9.68 31.57 7.09
CA PRO A 116 -11.04 31.41 6.57
C PRO A 116 -11.10 30.74 5.18
N ILE A 117 -10.05 30.91 4.35
CA ILE A 117 -9.94 30.31 3.00
C ILE A 117 -9.62 28.79 3.10
N PHE A 118 -8.95 28.40 4.18
CA PHE A 118 -8.53 27.02 4.44
C PHE A 118 -9.48 26.25 5.38
N SER A 119 -10.77 26.55 5.33
CA SER A 119 -11.79 25.86 6.10
C SER A 119 -11.91 24.39 5.70
N ALA A 120 -12.62 23.57 6.50
CA ALA A 120 -12.88 22.17 6.15
C ALA A 120 -13.43 22.04 4.72
N GLY A 121 -12.90 21.11 3.94
CA GLY A 121 -13.30 20.89 2.56
C GLY A 121 -12.85 21.98 1.56
N PHE A 122 -11.88 22.81 1.90
CA PHE A 122 -11.43 23.90 1.02
C PHE A 122 -10.99 23.41 -0.38
N TYR A 123 -10.50 22.19 -0.54
CA TYR A 123 -10.17 21.57 -1.83
C TYR A 123 -11.38 21.50 -2.78
N TYR A 124 -12.57 21.40 -2.23
CA TYR A 124 -13.81 21.26 -2.99
C TYR A 124 -14.56 22.60 -3.18
N LYS A 125 -14.11 23.68 -2.55
CA LYS A 125 -14.84 24.95 -2.48
C LYS A 125 -14.04 26.14 -2.98
N THR A 126 -12.78 26.29 -2.53
CA THR A 126 -12.04 27.54 -2.66
C THR A 126 -11.24 27.64 -3.96
N PHE A 127 -10.69 26.53 -4.45
CA PHE A 127 -9.75 26.53 -5.59
C PHE A 127 -10.35 25.89 -6.85
N MET A 128 -11.61 26.14 -7.14
CA MET A 128 -12.36 25.49 -8.22
C MET A 128 -12.21 26.14 -9.59
N GLY A 129 -11.92 27.41 -9.66
CA GLY A 129 -11.82 28.16 -10.92
C GLY A 129 -10.61 29.09 -10.98
N PRO A 130 -10.22 29.53 -12.18
CA PRO A 130 -10.64 29.15 -13.52
C PRO A 130 -10.24 27.74 -13.96
N LYS A 131 -10.85 27.24 -15.05
CA LYS A 131 -10.52 25.90 -15.61
C LYS A 131 -9.02 25.74 -15.86
N GLY A 132 -8.44 24.64 -15.39
CA GLY A 132 -7.01 24.35 -15.50
C GLY A 132 -6.12 24.93 -14.40
N PHE A 133 -6.60 25.89 -13.60
CA PHE A 133 -5.81 26.50 -12.52
C PHE A 133 -5.50 25.51 -11.40
N TRP A 134 -6.40 24.55 -11.12
CA TRP A 134 -6.12 23.52 -10.13
C TRP A 134 -4.82 22.79 -10.44
N LYS A 135 -4.72 22.22 -11.64
CA LYS A 135 -3.56 21.41 -12.07
C LYS A 135 -2.27 22.23 -12.17
N ASN A 136 -2.37 23.46 -12.70
CA ASN A 136 -1.19 24.21 -13.11
C ASN A 136 -0.70 25.23 -12.06
N ILE A 137 -1.57 25.68 -11.15
CA ILE A 137 -1.28 26.74 -10.19
C ILE A 137 -1.56 26.30 -8.75
N TYR A 138 -2.82 25.97 -8.41
CA TYR A 138 -3.21 25.76 -7.02
C TYR A 138 -2.58 24.52 -6.40
N GLU A 139 -2.67 23.38 -7.06
CA GLU A 139 -2.12 22.13 -6.54
C GLU A 139 -0.59 22.20 -6.36
N PRO A 140 0.22 22.69 -7.33
CA PRO A 140 1.65 22.88 -7.13
C PRO A 140 2.01 23.82 -5.98
N LEU A 141 1.25 24.91 -5.78
CA LEU A 141 1.47 25.85 -4.68
C LEU A 141 1.12 25.19 -3.33
N ILE A 142 -0.03 24.54 -3.23
CA ILE A 142 -0.49 23.84 -2.02
C ILE A 142 0.51 22.75 -1.65
N ARG A 143 0.96 21.94 -2.61
CA ARG A 143 1.95 20.89 -2.41
C ARG A 143 3.28 21.44 -1.88
N ARG A 144 3.76 22.56 -2.41
CA ARG A 144 4.98 23.23 -1.90
C ARG A 144 4.79 23.75 -0.49
N SER A 145 3.60 24.26 -0.18
CA SER A 145 3.26 24.83 1.13
C SER A 145 2.95 23.76 2.17
N ALA A 146 2.70 22.52 1.77
CA ALA A 146 2.34 21.42 2.67
C ALA A 146 3.46 21.01 3.63
N GLY A 147 4.70 21.41 3.41
CA GLY A 147 5.80 21.33 4.37
C GLY A 147 6.27 19.94 4.77
N LEU A 148 5.69 18.90 4.20
CA LEU A 148 6.21 17.54 4.31
C LEU A 148 7.50 17.46 3.49
N GLY A 149 8.59 16.97 4.09
CA GLY A 149 9.91 16.97 3.48
C GLY A 149 9.97 16.27 2.12
N LYS A 150 11.02 16.58 1.36
CA LYS A 150 11.25 15.96 0.05
C LYS A 150 11.98 14.64 0.19
N PRO A 151 11.61 13.60 -0.60
CA PRO A 151 12.34 12.35 -0.62
C PRO A 151 13.79 12.59 -1.08
N PRO A 152 14.76 11.84 -0.55
CA PRO A 152 16.16 11.95 -0.96
C PRO A 152 16.33 11.50 -2.42
N LYS A 153 17.17 12.22 -3.20
CA LYS A 153 17.38 11.92 -4.63
C LYS A 153 18.20 10.66 -4.87
N ASN A 154 19.17 10.37 -4.00
CA ASN A 154 20.17 9.30 -4.17
C ASN A 154 20.21 8.40 -2.94
N PHE A 155 19.07 7.95 -2.49
CA PHE A 155 18.98 7.14 -1.28
C PHE A 155 19.16 5.64 -1.60
N ARG A 156 20.01 4.96 -0.84
CA ARG A 156 20.24 3.52 -0.91
C ARG A 156 20.20 2.93 0.51
N SER A 157 19.01 2.87 1.09
CA SER A 157 18.84 2.12 2.34
C SER A 157 18.90 0.62 2.06
N LYS A 158 19.70 -0.09 2.83
CA LYS A 158 19.71 -1.56 2.81
C LYS A 158 18.80 -2.07 3.91
N SER A 159 17.80 -2.83 3.53
CA SER A 159 16.92 -3.53 4.46
C SER A 159 16.83 -5.01 4.11
N ILE A 160 16.57 -5.81 5.12
CA ILE A 160 16.37 -7.26 4.97
C ILE A 160 15.02 -7.67 5.56
N HIS A 161 14.50 -8.79 5.07
CA HIS A 161 13.30 -9.42 5.62
C HIS A 161 13.70 -10.69 6.39
N GLN A 162 13.10 -10.88 7.58
CA GLN A 162 13.25 -12.09 8.38
C GLN A 162 11.87 -12.67 8.67
N ASN A 163 11.75 -13.98 8.53
CA ASN A 163 10.53 -14.72 8.85
C ASN A 163 10.67 -15.36 10.24
N HIS A 164 9.59 -15.28 11.02
CA HIS A 164 9.47 -15.94 12.33
C HIS A 164 8.20 -16.78 12.36
N ASN A 165 8.33 -17.94 12.96
CA ASN A 165 7.22 -18.81 13.31
C ASN A 165 7.31 -19.11 14.81
N THR A 166 6.26 -18.80 15.57
CA THR A 166 6.24 -18.90 17.02
C THR A 166 4.86 -19.33 17.53
N ASP A 167 4.79 -19.98 18.70
CA ASP A 167 3.52 -20.35 19.31
C ASP A 167 2.84 -19.15 19.96
N ILE A 168 3.64 -18.31 20.62
CA ILE A 168 3.19 -17.15 21.38
C ILE A 168 3.98 -15.93 20.93
N LEU A 169 3.27 -14.86 20.59
CA LEU A 169 3.85 -13.54 20.34
C LEU A 169 3.35 -12.56 21.42
N ILE A 170 4.28 -11.97 22.16
CA ILE A 170 3.99 -10.92 23.17
C ILE A 170 4.44 -9.58 22.60
N ILE A 171 3.52 -8.62 22.50
CA ILE A 171 3.78 -7.28 21.98
C ILE A 171 3.76 -6.28 23.12
N GLY A 172 4.93 -5.69 23.38
CA GLY A 172 5.19 -4.81 24.51
C GLY A 172 5.76 -5.54 25.73
N ALA A 173 6.96 -5.16 26.10
CA ALA A 173 7.67 -5.68 27.28
C ALA A 173 7.62 -4.72 28.48
N GLY A 174 6.46 -4.09 28.68
CA GLY A 174 6.08 -3.41 29.91
C GLY A 174 5.76 -4.41 31.03
N LEU A 175 5.29 -3.94 32.20
CA LEU A 175 5.01 -4.77 33.38
C LEU A 175 4.10 -5.97 33.02
N SER A 176 3.01 -5.74 32.31
CA SER A 176 2.06 -6.81 31.94
C SER A 176 2.69 -7.83 31.01
N GLY A 177 3.47 -7.38 30.01
CA GLY A 177 4.15 -8.27 29.07
C GLY A 177 5.26 -9.08 29.73
N LEU A 178 6.00 -8.48 30.68
CA LEU A 178 7.06 -9.17 31.41
C LEU A 178 6.49 -10.22 32.39
N ILE A 179 5.41 -9.92 33.10
CA ILE A 179 4.72 -10.91 33.95
C ILE A 179 4.20 -12.05 33.08
N ALA A 180 3.56 -11.75 31.94
CA ALA A 180 3.11 -12.80 31.01
C ALA A 180 4.29 -13.62 30.47
N ALA A 181 5.41 -12.98 30.11
CA ALA A 181 6.61 -13.67 29.62
C ALA A 181 7.23 -14.62 30.67
N ARG A 182 7.27 -14.22 31.95
CA ARG A 182 7.73 -15.09 33.04
C ARG A 182 6.89 -16.39 33.15
N LYS A 183 5.61 -16.33 32.80
CA LYS A 183 4.70 -17.49 32.79
C LYS A 183 5.10 -18.53 31.74
N PHE A 184 5.76 -18.13 30.67
CA PHE A 184 6.20 -19.00 29.59
C PHE A 184 7.66 -19.44 29.71
N ALA A 185 8.43 -18.89 30.63
CA ALA A 185 9.83 -19.24 30.79
C ALA A 185 9.99 -20.75 31.07
N ASN A 186 10.88 -21.40 30.29
CA ASN A 186 11.16 -22.84 30.37
C ASN A 186 9.97 -23.78 30.12
N THR A 187 8.94 -23.30 29.41
CA THR A 187 7.83 -24.12 28.92
C THR A 187 8.12 -24.69 27.53
N LYS A 188 7.24 -25.55 27.02
CA LYS A 188 7.31 -26.08 25.65
C LYS A 188 6.99 -25.07 24.55
N TYR A 189 6.42 -23.93 24.88
CA TYR A 189 5.99 -22.90 23.92
C TYR A 189 7.16 -22.09 23.43
N LYS A 190 7.27 -21.93 22.11
CA LYS A 190 8.21 -21.00 21.49
C LYS A 190 7.64 -19.59 21.56
N VAL A 191 8.31 -18.70 22.29
CA VAL A 191 7.82 -17.34 22.57
C VAL A 191 8.70 -16.30 21.89
N LEU A 192 8.07 -15.35 21.22
CA LEU A 192 8.71 -14.14 20.70
C LEU A 192 8.15 -12.91 21.44
N ILE A 193 9.04 -12.09 22.01
CA ILE A 193 8.70 -10.84 22.66
C ILE A 193 9.20 -9.70 21.78
N ILE A 194 8.36 -8.71 21.52
CA ILE A 194 8.71 -7.51 20.73
C ILE A 194 8.56 -6.27 21.61
N GLU A 195 9.66 -5.48 21.66
CA GLU A 195 9.72 -4.21 22.38
C GLU A 195 10.22 -3.10 21.46
N GLN A 196 9.47 -2.00 21.39
CA GLN A 196 9.84 -0.82 20.58
C GLN A 196 11.07 -0.09 21.10
N ASP A 197 11.30 -0.16 22.41
CA ASP A 197 12.43 0.49 23.07
C ASP A 197 13.68 -0.42 23.10
N SER A 198 14.84 0.13 23.40
CA SER A 198 16.07 -0.65 23.58
C SER A 198 16.13 -1.39 24.91
N PHE A 199 15.23 -1.11 25.82
CA PHE A 199 15.15 -1.68 27.16
C PHE A 199 13.73 -2.14 27.47
N LEU A 200 13.60 -3.05 28.41
CA LEU A 200 12.33 -3.57 28.89
C LEU A 200 11.84 -2.75 30.10
N GLY A 201 10.58 -2.91 30.47
CA GLY A 201 10.03 -2.39 31.73
C GLY A 201 8.85 -1.42 31.58
N GLY A 202 8.74 -0.68 30.47
CA GLY A 202 7.60 0.23 30.26
C GLY A 202 7.39 1.21 31.42
N ILE A 203 6.26 1.10 32.10
CA ILE A 203 5.86 2.00 33.23
C ILE A 203 6.89 1.98 34.38
N LEU A 204 7.59 0.87 34.62
CA LEU A 204 8.62 0.76 35.65
C LEU A 204 9.81 1.68 35.43
N LYS A 205 10.02 2.11 34.17
CA LYS A 205 11.09 3.04 33.79
C LYS A 205 10.60 4.45 33.45
N ASN A 206 9.30 4.60 33.26
CA ASN A 206 8.72 5.86 32.80
C ASN A 206 8.11 6.69 33.92
N SER A 207 7.94 6.10 35.14
CA SER A 207 7.33 6.80 36.29
C SER A 207 7.75 6.15 37.61
N ASN A 208 7.52 6.86 38.70
CA ASN A 208 7.67 6.35 40.09
C ASN A 208 6.38 5.70 40.62
N LYS A 209 5.49 5.27 39.75
CA LYS A 209 4.17 4.77 40.14
C LYS A 209 4.26 3.46 40.93
N VAL A 210 5.12 2.56 40.53
CA VAL A 210 5.36 1.27 41.18
C VAL A 210 6.52 1.43 42.16
N ASP A 211 6.31 1.10 43.41
CA ASP A 211 7.30 1.11 44.50
C ASP A 211 8.08 -0.20 44.47
N THR A 212 7.44 -1.30 44.83
CA THR A 212 8.08 -2.63 44.84
C THR A 212 7.20 -3.69 44.16
N ILE A 213 7.87 -4.74 43.69
CA ILE A 213 7.24 -5.97 43.19
C ILE A 213 7.89 -7.13 43.95
N ASN A 214 7.10 -7.85 44.80
CA ASN A 214 7.60 -8.89 45.68
C ASN A 214 8.75 -8.41 46.58
N GLY A 215 8.66 -7.18 47.08
CA GLY A 215 9.69 -6.58 47.95
C GLY A 215 10.93 -6.04 47.25
N LEU A 216 11.11 -6.31 45.95
CA LEU A 216 12.18 -5.74 45.12
C LEU A 216 11.76 -4.39 44.54
N ASN A 217 12.68 -3.45 44.44
CA ASN A 217 12.41 -2.22 43.72
C ASN A 217 12.31 -2.48 42.22
N SER A 218 11.76 -1.53 41.47
CA SER A 218 11.51 -1.69 40.02
C SER A 218 12.74 -2.07 39.21
N SER A 219 13.93 -1.56 39.53
CA SER A 219 15.19 -1.87 38.82
C SER A 219 15.64 -3.29 39.11
N GLU A 220 15.69 -3.68 40.39
CA GLU A 220 16.07 -5.03 40.81
C GLU A 220 15.16 -6.11 40.21
N TRP A 221 13.85 -5.89 40.27
CA TRP A 221 12.87 -6.82 39.67
C TRP A 221 13.07 -6.94 38.14
N LEU A 222 13.37 -5.85 37.46
CA LEU A 222 13.64 -5.86 36.02
C LEU A 222 14.92 -6.65 35.71
N GLU A 223 15.99 -6.44 36.43
CA GLU A 223 17.27 -7.18 36.25
C GLU A 223 17.07 -8.68 36.46
N GLU A 224 16.36 -9.06 37.54
CA GLU A 224 16.02 -10.46 37.82
C GLU A 224 15.18 -11.05 36.66
N THR A 225 14.18 -10.31 36.18
CA THR A 225 13.32 -10.76 35.09
C THR A 225 14.08 -10.86 33.77
N GLU A 226 14.94 -9.90 33.44
CA GLU A 226 15.77 -9.96 32.23
C GLU A 226 16.74 -11.15 32.27
N LYS A 227 17.33 -11.42 33.44
CA LYS A 227 18.20 -12.58 33.65
C LYS A 227 17.46 -13.89 33.51
N LEU A 228 16.24 -14.01 34.02
CA LEU A 228 15.39 -15.18 33.86
C LEU A 228 15.02 -15.41 32.40
N LEU A 229 14.53 -14.38 31.71
CA LEU A 229 14.10 -14.49 30.31
C LEU A 229 15.28 -14.76 29.35
N SER A 230 16.46 -14.21 29.62
CA SER A 230 17.67 -14.45 28.80
C SER A 230 18.21 -15.88 28.91
N LYS A 231 17.99 -16.56 30.03
CA LYS A 231 18.36 -17.97 30.25
C LYS A 231 17.34 -18.95 29.65
N ALA A 232 16.12 -18.52 29.41
CA ALA A 232 15.05 -19.35 28.87
C ALA A 232 15.25 -19.60 27.36
N GLN A 233 15.63 -20.83 26.97
CA GLN A 233 15.94 -21.19 25.58
C GLN A 233 14.73 -21.06 24.62
N ASN A 234 13.53 -21.10 25.15
CA ASN A 234 12.28 -21.00 24.38
C ASN A 234 11.82 -19.57 24.15
N ILE A 235 12.51 -18.55 24.68
CA ILE A 235 12.12 -17.14 24.59
C ILE A 235 13.15 -16.36 23.76
N LYS A 236 12.67 -15.65 22.74
CA LYS A 236 13.45 -14.67 21.97
C LYS A 236 12.88 -13.27 22.18
N ILE A 237 13.75 -12.28 22.41
CA ILE A 237 13.36 -10.87 22.60
C ILE A 237 13.93 -10.04 21.45
N LEU A 238 13.08 -9.29 20.75
CA LEU A 238 13.47 -8.28 19.76
C LEU A 238 13.24 -6.90 20.38
N ARG A 239 14.33 -6.14 20.57
CA ARG A 239 14.33 -4.75 21.04
C ARG A 239 14.48 -3.79 19.86
N ASN A 240 14.23 -2.50 20.06
CA ASN A 240 14.18 -1.48 18.99
C ASN A 240 13.30 -1.92 17.82
N THR A 241 12.25 -2.69 18.12
CA THR A 241 11.41 -3.35 17.14
C THR A 241 9.96 -2.97 17.36
N LEU A 242 9.35 -2.30 16.40
CA LEU A 242 7.98 -1.82 16.47
C LEU A 242 7.07 -2.68 15.59
N VAL A 243 6.01 -3.26 16.18
CA VAL A 243 4.96 -3.93 15.39
C VAL A 243 4.15 -2.88 14.65
N THR A 244 4.14 -2.95 13.33
CA THR A 244 3.52 -1.95 12.46
C THR A 244 2.19 -2.41 11.86
N THR A 245 1.99 -3.71 11.74
CA THR A 245 0.83 -4.26 11.04
C THR A 245 0.39 -5.57 11.67
N TYR A 246 -0.93 -5.73 11.81
CA TYR A 246 -1.55 -6.99 12.22
C TYR A 246 -2.57 -7.42 11.14
N ASN A 247 -2.19 -8.40 10.34
CA ASN A 247 -2.98 -8.94 9.22
C ASN A 247 -3.81 -10.15 9.65
N PHE A 248 -4.55 -10.74 8.70
CA PHE A 248 -5.28 -11.99 8.90
C PHE A 248 -4.36 -13.18 9.22
N THR A 249 -4.93 -14.23 9.78
CA THR A 249 -4.24 -15.49 10.13
C THR A 249 -3.07 -15.31 11.09
N ASN A 250 -3.21 -14.40 12.06
CA ASN A 250 -2.17 -14.05 13.02
C ASN A 250 -0.80 -13.79 12.35
N HIS A 251 -0.82 -13.08 11.23
CA HIS A 251 0.37 -12.63 10.53
C HIS A 251 0.65 -11.16 10.86
N LEU A 252 1.78 -10.91 11.48
CA LEU A 252 2.20 -9.57 11.90
C LEU A 252 3.48 -9.14 11.20
N VAL A 253 3.65 -7.82 11.10
CA VAL A 253 4.86 -7.22 10.56
C VAL A 253 5.42 -6.26 11.59
N ALA A 254 6.73 -6.37 11.83
CA ALA A 254 7.46 -5.49 12.73
C ALA A 254 8.71 -4.94 12.06
N LEU A 255 9.11 -3.73 12.44
CA LEU A 255 10.29 -3.04 11.93
C LEU A 255 11.32 -2.87 13.05
N GLU A 256 12.52 -3.41 12.86
CA GLU A 256 13.67 -3.22 13.74
C GLU A 256 14.62 -2.16 13.17
N ASP A 257 15.01 -1.18 13.98
CA ASP A 257 16.10 -0.24 13.72
C ASP A 257 17.38 -0.73 14.40
N LYS A 258 18.31 -1.28 13.63
CA LYS A 258 19.58 -1.83 14.14
C LYS A 258 20.60 -0.78 14.55
N PHE A 259 20.45 0.43 14.03
CA PHE A 259 21.35 1.56 14.28
C PHE A 259 20.73 2.62 15.18
N ALA A 260 19.73 2.26 15.98
CA ALA A 260 19.11 3.20 16.90
C ALA A 260 20.15 3.88 17.81
N GLY A 261 20.39 5.19 17.61
CA GLY A 261 21.38 5.98 18.33
C GLY A 261 22.83 5.79 17.88
N LYS A 262 23.07 5.20 16.72
CA LYS A 262 24.41 5.05 16.10
C LYS A 262 24.41 5.60 14.70
N LYS A 263 25.56 6.04 14.23
CA LYS A 263 25.75 6.42 12.84
C LYS A 263 25.56 5.20 11.94
N ILE A 264 24.81 5.38 10.86
CA ILE A 264 24.50 4.30 9.92
C ILE A 264 25.77 3.85 9.18
N ASP A 265 26.02 2.56 9.18
CA ASP A 265 27.02 1.92 8.34
C ASP A 265 26.37 1.55 6.99
N LEU A 266 26.71 2.30 5.94
CA LEU A 266 26.14 2.11 4.59
C LEU A 266 26.39 0.72 3.98
N ASN A 267 27.33 -0.06 4.55
CA ASN A 267 27.63 -1.42 4.11
C ASN A 267 26.72 -2.47 4.77
N LYS A 268 26.03 -2.12 5.85
CA LYS A 268 25.16 -3.01 6.62
C LYS A 268 23.68 -2.68 6.37
N SER A 269 22.82 -3.67 6.63
CA SER A 269 21.38 -3.45 6.61
C SER A 269 20.96 -2.63 7.82
N GLU A 270 20.38 -1.47 7.57
CA GLU A 270 19.88 -0.54 8.59
C GLU A 270 18.62 -1.06 9.28
N LEU A 271 17.70 -1.52 8.47
CA LEU A 271 16.38 -1.94 8.92
C LEU A 271 16.17 -3.44 8.68
N THR A 272 15.47 -4.08 9.61
CA THR A 272 14.96 -5.45 9.39
C THR A 272 13.44 -5.46 9.49
N LEU A 273 12.78 -5.90 8.42
CA LEU A 273 11.35 -6.14 8.43
C LEU A 273 11.10 -7.58 8.84
N HIS A 274 10.53 -7.78 10.02
CA HIS A 274 10.15 -9.08 10.55
C HIS A 274 8.74 -9.43 10.11
N LYS A 275 8.58 -10.58 9.45
CA LYS A 275 7.29 -11.19 9.10
C LYS A 275 7.05 -12.33 10.08
N ILE A 276 6.01 -12.23 10.88
CA ILE A 276 5.80 -13.08 12.04
C ILE A 276 4.46 -13.81 11.89
N ARG A 277 4.51 -15.13 11.94
CA ARG A 277 3.33 -15.98 12.08
C ARG A 277 3.32 -16.56 13.49
N THR A 278 2.17 -16.50 14.14
CA THR A 278 2.03 -16.97 15.51
C THR A 278 0.70 -17.72 15.71
N SER A 279 0.70 -18.68 16.62
CA SER A 279 -0.55 -19.36 16.99
C SER A 279 -1.42 -18.47 17.87
N ASN A 280 -0.81 -17.67 18.77
CA ASN A 280 -1.53 -16.76 19.66
C ASN A 280 -0.77 -15.43 19.79
N THR A 281 -1.49 -14.33 19.75
CA THR A 281 -0.93 -12.99 19.97
C THR A 281 -1.40 -12.46 21.33
N ILE A 282 -0.48 -11.93 22.13
CA ILE A 282 -0.77 -11.27 23.42
C ILE A 282 -0.36 -9.80 23.29
N LEU A 283 -1.34 -8.92 23.29
CA LEU A 283 -1.14 -7.47 23.24
C LEU A 283 -0.94 -6.92 24.65
N CYS A 284 0.24 -6.36 24.89
CA CYS A 284 0.64 -5.69 26.13
C CYS A 284 1.18 -4.27 25.81
N ASN A 285 0.71 -3.67 24.71
CA ASN A 285 1.23 -2.41 24.15
C ASN A 285 0.78 -1.17 24.92
N GLY A 286 0.00 -1.33 26.00
CA GLY A 286 -0.23 -0.25 26.94
C GLY A 286 -1.40 0.68 26.60
N HIS A 287 -1.22 1.96 26.90
CA HIS A 287 -2.20 3.03 26.68
C HIS A 287 -1.51 4.30 26.21
N ILE A 288 -2.30 5.21 25.64
CA ILE A 288 -1.88 6.54 25.17
C ILE A 288 -2.68 7.58 25.96
N GLU A 289 -2.01 8.61 26.50
CA GLU A 289 -2.70 9.71 27.16
C GLU A 289 -3.33 10.63 26.10
N ARG A 290 -4.53 11.15 26.37
CA ARG A 290 -5.19 12.15 25.55
C ARG A 290 -5.13 13.54 26.18
N PHE A 291 -5.25 14.54 25.35
CA PHE A 291 -5.34 15.93 25.81
C PHE A 291 -6.80 16.36 26.04
N ILE A 292 -6.96 17.56 26.61
CA ILE A 292 -8.22 18.31 26.64
C ILE A 292 -8.04 19.48 25.67
N SER A 293 -9.01 19.71 24.77
CA SER A 293 -8.93 20.80 23.81
C SER A 293 -9.32 22.14 24.43
N PHE A 294 -8.51 23.17 24.28
CA PHE A 294 -8.74 24.53 24.77
C PHE A 294 -8.14 25.55 23.78
N ARG A 295 -8.39 26.83 23.99
CA ARG A 295 -7.89 27.92 23.14
C ARG A 295 -6.35 27.93 23.12
N ASN A 296 -5.77 27.85 21.90
CA ASN A 296 -4.33 27.80 21.64
C ASN A 296 -3.60 26.64 22.33
N ASN A 297 -4.24 25.46 22.38
CA ASN A 297 -3.65 24.24 22.92
C ASN A 297 -2.48 23.70 22.07
N ASP A 298 -2.11 24.39 21.03
CA ASP A 298 -1.03 24.06 20.10
C ASP A 298 0.29 24.80 20.38
N LEU A 299 0.32 25.75 21.27
CA LEU A 299 1.51 26.54 21.56
C LEU A 299 2.65 25.70 22.14
N PRO A 300 3.92 25.93 21.70
CA PRO A 300 5.08 25.30 22.32
C PRO A 300 5.11 25.55 23.83
N GLY A 301 5.26 24.45 24.59
CA GLY A 301 5.13 24.46 26.06
C GLY A 301 3.88 23.75 26.56
N VAL A 302 2.88 23.45 25.71
CA VAL A 302 1.82 22.49 26.04
C VAL A 302 2.36 21.09 25.80
N MET A 303 2.21 20.20 26.77
CA MET A 303 2.68 18.81 26.73
C MET A 303 1.73 17.90 27.51
N LEU A 304 1.66 16.62 27.14
CA LEU A 304 0.92 15.65 27.94
C LEU A 304 1.65 15.37 29.27
N ALA A 305 0.90 15.18 30.34
CA ALA A 305 1.44 14.98 31.69
C ALA A 305 2.30 13.71 31.79
N SER A 306 1.83 12.58 31.25
CA SER A 306 2.60 11.33 31.22
C SER A 306 3.85 11.42 30.36
N SER A 307 3.83 12.23 29.32
CA SER A 307 5.01 12.47 28.46
C SER A 307 6.07 13.27 29.19
N PHE A 308 5.67 14.29 29.95
CA PHE A 308 6.58 15.04 30.76
C PHE A 308 7.22 14.17 31.87
N GLU A 309 6.44 13.31 32.50
CA GLU A 309 6.92 12.34 33.49
C GLU A 309 7.97 11.38 32.85
N LYS A 310 7.73 10.89 31.63
CA LYS A 310 8.72 10.09 30.87
C LYS A 310 10.01 10.85 30.60
N TYR A 311 9.95 12.15 30.25
CA TYR A 311 11.16 12.96 30.07
C TYR A 311 11.98 13.08 31.35
N ILE A 312 11.31 13.21 32.52
CA ILE A 312 11.96 13.24 33.82
C ILE A 312 12.66 11.92 34.11
N HIS A 313 11.94 10.81 34.12
CA HIS A 313 12.44 9.52 34.58
C HIS A 313 13.35 8.84 33.58
N ARG A 314 12.99 8.91 32.31
CA ARG A 314 13.69 8.18 31.25
C ARG A 314 14.91 8.93 30.73
N TYR A 315 14.79 10.22 30.58
CA TYR A 315 15.83 11.05 29.96
C TYR A 315 16.50 12.03 30.93
N GLY A 316 16.04 12.10 32.17
CA GLY A 316 16.56 13.02 33.18
C GLY A 316 16.44 14.49 32.80
N VAL A 317 15.42 14.83 32.00
CA VAL A 317 15.15 16.21 31.57
C VAL A 317 14.18 16.84 32.56
N VAL A 318 14.66 17.80 33.35
CA VAL A 318 13.87 18.57 34.31
C VAL A 318 13.88 20.04 33.86
N PRO A 319 12.72 20.64 33.55
CA PRO A 319 12.68 22.05 33.16
C PRO A 319 12.97 22.96 34.35
N GLU A 320 13.62 24.08 34.07
CA GLU A 320 13.87 25.14 35.06
C GLU A 320 12.60 25.89 35.51
N GLU A 321 11.59 25.88 34.65
CA GLU A 321 10.35 26.60 34.86
C GLU A 321 9.28 25.70 35.51
N ARG A 322 8.47 26.25 36.39
CA ARG A 322 7.41 25.52 37.07
C ARG A 322 6.20 25.36 36.11
N PRO A 323 5.80 24.13 35.77
CA PRO A 323 4.62 23.92 34.93
C PRO A 323 3.32 24.16 35.72
N VAL A 324 2.25 24.48 34.98
CA VAL A 324 0.89 24.31 35.46
C VAL A 324 0.45 22.90 35.09
N ILE A 325 -0.19 22.18 36.00
CA ILE A 325 -0.80 20.87 35.74
C ILE A 325 -2.29 21.07 35.53
N PHE A 326 -2.85 20.60 34.42
CA PHE A 326 -4.27 20.60 34.13
C PHE A 326 -4.81 19.18 33.94
N THR A 327 -5.82 18.81 34.65
CA THR A 327 -6.37 17.45 34.64
C THR A 327 -7.89 17.39 34.84
N ASN A 328 -8.47 16.25 34.43
CA ASN A 328 -9.85 15.83 34.73
C ASN A 328 -9.88 14.45 35.38
N ASN A 329 -8.75 13.94 35.87
CA ASN A 329 -8.61 12.56 36.32
C ASN A 329 -7.49 12.40 37.36
N SER A 330 -7.41 11.23 37.99
CA SER A 330 -6.45 10.94 39.05
C SER A 330 -5.04 10.59 38.59
N SER A 331 -4.78 10.36 37.29
CA SER A 331 -3.47 9.91 36.83
C SER A 331 -2.36 10.97 36.94
N SER A 332 -2.72 12.25 36.96
CA SER A 332 -1.81 13.37 37.15
C SER A 332 -1.08 13.38 38.51
N MET A 333 -1.57 12.59 39.50
CA MET A 333 -0.89 12.39 40.79
C MET A 333 0.50 11.82 40.61
N SER A 334 0.70 10.93 39.65
CA SER A 334 2.01 10.33 39.35
C SER A 334 3.06 11.40 38.94
N LEU A 335 2.67 12.32 38.03
CA LEU A 335 3.52 13.44 37.67
C LEU A 335 3.79 14.36 38.86
N LEU A 336 2.74 14.67 39.64
CA LEU A 336 2.90 15.53 40.82
C LEU A 336 3.94 14.95 41.79
N ASN A 337 3.84 13.67 42.15
CA ASN A 337 4.81 12.98 43.01
C ASN A 337 6.21 12.96 42.37
N SER A 338 6.33 12.69 41.08
CA SER A 338 7.59 12.66 40.35
C SER A 338 8.29 14.04 40.40
N MET A 339 7.55 15.11 40.24
CA MET A 339 8.10 16.47 40.35
C MET A 339 8.54 16.79 41.80
N LEU A 340 7.72 16.48 42.80
CA LEU A 340 8.04 16.75 44.19
C LEU A 340 9.27 15.96 44.66
N SER A 341 9.43 14.72 44.23
CA SER A 341 10.63 13.91 44.55
C SER A 341 11.93 14.53 44.04
N LEU A 342 11.84 15.39 43.00
CA LEU A 342 12.96 16.16 42.47
C LEU A 342 13.08 17.58 43.04
N GLY A 343 12.29 17.94 44.04
CA GLY A 343 12.24 19.28 44.61
C GLY A 343 11.58 20.33 43.70
N CYS A 344 10.94 19.89 42.61
CA CYS A 344 10.24 20.77 41.70
C CYS A 344 8.77 20.87 42.07
N LYS A 345 8.23 22.08 42.31
CA LYS A 345 6.83 22.30 42.55
C LYS A 345 6.14 22.84 41.30
N PRO A 346 4.93 22.38 40.95
CA PRO A 346 4.15 23.04 39.90
C PRO A 346 3.75 24.46 40.34
N GLU A 347 3.56 25.36 39.35
CA GLU A 347 3.08 26.74 39.62
C GLU A 347 1.60 26.75 40.08
N ALA A 348 0.82 25.80 39.53
CA ALA A 348 -0.55 25.58 39.94
C ALA A 348 -1.01 24.17 39.57
N TYR A 349 -1.99 23.65 40.28
CA TYR A 349 -2.74 22.43 39.98
C TYR A 349 -4.19 22.79 39.69
N VAL A 350 -4.66 22.46 38.48
CA VAL A 350 -6.02 22.78 37.99
C VAL A 350 -6.75 21.48 37.71
N ASP A 351 -7.87 21.24 38.38
CA ASP A 351 -8.68 20.03 38.19
C ASP A 351 -10.14 20.42 37.90
N SER A 352 -10.65 19.84 36.81
CA SER A 352 -12.04 20.10 36.40
C SER A 352 -13.08 19.39 37.27
N ARG A 353 -12.66 18.44 38.08
CA ARG A 353 -13.53 17.74 39.06
C ARG A 353 -13.82 18.65 40.26
N LYS A 354 -14.96 18.42 40.92
CA LYS A 354 -15.27 19.10 42.16
C LYS A 354 -14.35 18.63 43.28
N LYS A 355 -14.10 19.46 44.25
CA LYS A 355 -13.17 19.19 45.36
C LYS A 355 -13.50 17.88 46.11
N GLU A 356 -14.77 17.54 46.21
CA GLU A 356 -15.28 16.33 46.86
C GLU A 356 -14.93 15.06 46.05
N GLU A 357 -14.85 15.17 44.74
CA GLU A 357 -14.59 14.06 43.81
C GLU A 357 -13.09 13.69 43.71
N ILE A 358 -12.21 14.56 44.27
CA ILE A 358 -10.75 14.38 44.21
C ILE A 358 -10.28 13.53 45.40
N GLU A 359 -9.36 12.65 45.11
CA GLU A 359 -8.73 11.74 46.06
C GLU A 359 -8.10 12.51 47.23
N THR A 360 -8.25 11.97 48.45
CA THR A 360 -7.73 12.58 49.66
C THR A 360 -6.23 12.78 49.63
N ASP A 361 -5.50 11.84 49.06
CA ASP A 361 -4.03 11.88 48.93
C ASP A 361 -3.57 13.06 48.06
N ILE A 362 -4.27 13.35 46.96
CA ILE A 362 -3.95 14.50 46.09
C ILE A 362 -4.14 15.80 46.88
N LYS A 363 -5.28 15.94 47.58
CA LYS A 363 -5.58 17.14 48.41
C LYS A 363 -4.56 17.33 49.52
N LYS A 364 -4.13 16.25 50.17
CA LYS A 364 -3.10 16.25 51.20
C LYS A 364 -1.76 16.73 50.66
N ILE A 365 -1.28 16.14 49.56
CA ILE A 365 0.01 16.48 48.91
C ILE A 365 0.03 17.95 48.48
N LEU A 366 -1.06 18.44 47.85
CA LEU A 366 -1.15 19.83 47.41
C LEU A 366 -1.09 20.81 48.59
N LYS A 367 -1.77 20.49 49.73
CA LYS A 367 -1.75 21.31 50.92
C LYS A 367 -0.39 21.31 51.63
N GLU A 368 0.22 20.14 51.84
CA GLU A 368 1.50 19.99 52.51
C GLU A 368 2.66 20.68 51.77
N ASN A 369 2.57 20.73 50.42
CA ASN A 369 3.57 21.38 49.59
C ASN A 369 3.25 22.83 49.24
N ASN A 370 2.15 23.42 49.78
CA ASN A 370 1.70 24.77 49.50
C ASN A 370 1.57 25.06 47.98
N ILE A 371 0.93 24.15 47.23
CA ILE A 371 0.72 24.29 45.77
C ILE A 371 -0.62 24.97 45.54
N PRO A 372 -0.68 26.12 44.82
CA PRO A 372 -1.92 26.74 44.40
C PRO A 372 -2.83 25.74 43.67
N SER A 373 -4.03 25.50 44.13
CA SER A 373 -4.92 24.48 43.59
C SER A 373 -6.31 25.03 43.29
N TYR A 374 -6.81 24.79 42.09
CA TYR A 374 -8.07 25.25 41.59
C TYR A 374 -8.93 24.03 41.20
N PHE A 375 -10.00 23.79 41.93
CA PHE A 375 -10.94 22.70 41.69
C PHE A 375 -12.22 23.23 41.06
N ASP A 376 -12.95 22.38 40.35
CA ASP A 376 -14.04 22.76 39.45
C ASP A 376 -13.63 23.92 38.53
N ALA A 377 -12.42 23.79 38.00
CA ALA A 377 -11.74 24.81 37.23
C ALA A 377 -11.19 24.25 35.91
N GLU A 378 -11.12 25.09 34.88
CA GLU A 378 -10.70 24.69 33.54
C GLU A 378 -9.67 25.70 33.00
N ILE A 379 -8.79 25.25 32.10
CA ILE A 379 -7.97 26.16 31.30
C ILE A 379 -8.84 26.76 30.19
N GLU A 380 -9.04 28.07 30.24
CA GLU A 380 -9.72 28.84 29.19
C GLU A 380 -8.86 28.94 27.93
N GLY A 381 -7.55 29.12 28.13
CA GLY A 381 -6.61 29.16 27.02
C GLY A 381 -5.21 29.57 27.40
N CYS A 382 -4.32 29.50 26.43
CA CYS A 382 -2.94 29.97 26.50
C CYS A 382 -2.73 31.19 25.60
N ASP A 383 -1.88 32.11 26.05
CA ASP A 383 -1.44 33.28 25.29
C ASP A 383 0.08 33.29 25.18
N GLY A 384 0.59 33.68 24.01
CA GLY A 384 1.99 33.76 23.68
C GLY A 384 2.20 33.77 22.17
N ASN A 385 3.40 34.07 21.74
CA ASN A 385 3.73 34.13 20.30
C ASN A 385 4.46 32.86 19.81
N LYS A 386 5.64 32.59 20.35
CA LYS A 386 6.49 31.43 19.99
C LYS A 386 6.49 30.33 21.03
N LYS A 387 6.01 30.64 22.21
CA LYS A 387 5.82 29.73 23.37
C LYS A 387 4.69 30.27 24.23
N ILE A 388 4.24 29.46 25.18
CA ILE A 388 3.33 29.94 26.24
C ILE A 388 4.03 31.04 27.05
N GLU A 389 3.32 32.12 27.30
CA GLU A 389 3.74 33.22 28.18
C GLU A 389 2.77 33.38 29.36
N LYS A 390 1.50 32.98 29.12
CA LYS A 390 0.44 33.18 30.08
C LYS A 390 -0.66 32.11 29.91
N ILE A 391 -1.16 31.62 30.98
CA ILE A 391 -2.24 30.65 31.07
C ILE A 391 -3.42 31.29 31.77
N THR A 392 -4.61 31.20 31.19
CA THR A 392 -5.84 31.69 31.79
C THR A 392 -6.66 30.52 32.31
N ILE A 393 -6.92 30.51 33.62
CA ILE A 393 -7.79 29.55 34.34
C ILE A 393 -9.15 30.18 34.46
N ARG A 394 -10.21 29.41 34.24
CA ARG A 394 -11.60 29.76 34.54
C ARG A 394 -12.13 28.91 35.67
N GLN A 395 -12.61 29.54 36.73
CA GLN A 395 -13.32 28.91 37.84
C GLN A 395 -14.69 29.61 38.03
N GLY A 396 -15.74 28.97 37.57
CA GLY A 396 -17.05 29.56 37.45
C GLY A 396 -17.05 30.82 36.56
N LYS A 397 -17.28 32.02 37.17
CA LYS A 397 -17.22 33.31 36.44
C LYS A 397 -15.88 34.03 36.59
N ILE A 398 -14.96 33.51 37.40
CA ILE A 398 -13.66 34.11 37.70
C ILE A 398 -12.62 33.66 36.69
N PHE A 399 -11.78 34.61 36.25
CA PHE A 399 -10.65 34.36 35.34
C PHE A 399 -9.34 34.71 36.04
N ILE A 400 -8.49 33.72 36.23
CA ILE A 400 -7.22 33.83 36.91
C ILE A 400 -6.12 33.68 35.87
N LYS A 401 -5.17 34.60 35.84
CA LYS A 401 -4.07 34.61 34.89
C LYS A 401 -2.77 34.26 35.56
N ILE A 402 -2.11 33.20 35.11
CA ILE A 402 -0.84 32.73 35.62
C ILE A 402 0.23 32.92 34.57
N LYS A 403 1.36 33.49 34.97
CA LYS A 403 2.58 33.58 34.09
C LYS A 403 3.30 32.25 34.22
N SER A 404 3.29 31.47 33.16
CA SER A 404 4.02 30.22 33.04
C SER A 404 4.31 29.95 31.54
N SER A 405 5.41 29.28 31.25
CA SER A 405 5.78 28.90 29.88
C SER A 405 5.55 27.40 29.60
N MET A 406 4.94 26.70 30.59
CA MET A 406 4.69 25.25 30.45
C MET A 406 3.37 24.84 31.07
N LEU A 407 2.62 24.01 30.33
CA LEU A 407 1.36 23.43 30.74
C LEU A 407 1.38 21.93 30.47
N CYS A 408 1.23 21.13 31.54
CA CYS A 408 1.10 19.69 31.50
C CYS A 408 -0.39 19.31 31.54
N VAL A 409 -0.88 18.66 30.47
CA VAL A 409 -2.31 18.33 30.33
C VAL A 409 -2.51 16.82 30.47
N SER A 410 -3.47 16.42 31.31
CA SER A 410 -3.91 15.04 31.47
C SER A 410 -5.41 14.94 31.23
N GLY A 411 -5.81 14.44 30.08
CA GLY A 411 -7.21 14.26 29.67
C GLY A 411 -7.74 12.82 29.90
N GLY A 412 -6.91 11.96 30.44
CA GLY A 412 -7.19 10.53 30.67
C GLY A 412 -6.47 9.61 29.67
N TYR A 413 -6.59 8.31 29.92
CA TYR A 413 -5.93 7.28 29.16
C TYR A 413 -6.86 6.61 28.16
N ASN A 414 -6.34 6.32 26.97
CA ASN A 414 -6.96 5.49 25.96
C ASN A 414 -6.16 4.17 25.85
N PRO A 415 -6.80 3.00 26.02
CA PRO A 415 -6.17 1.74 25.62
C PRO A 415 -5.62 1.83 24.20
N ASP A 416 -4.42 1.34 23.95
CA ASP A 416 -3.83 1.36 22.58
C ASP A 416 -4.40 0.20 21.75
N ILE A 417 -5.59 0.40 21.24
CA ILE A 417 -6.39 -0.59 20.51
C ILE A 417 -6.07 -0.70 19.01
N HIS A 418 -5.06 0.02 18.51
CA HIS A 418 -4.76 0.10 17.06
C HIS A 418 -4.52 -1.28 16.45
N LEU A 419 -3.59 -2.06 17.01
CA LEU A 419 -3.29 -3.40 16.51
C LEU A 419 -4.48 -4.37 16.68
N PHE A 420 -5.23 -4.22 17.79
CA PHE A 420 -6.41 -5.04 18.02
C PHE A 420 -7.50 -4.80 16.95
N THR A 421 -7.75 -3.55 16.59
CA THR A 421 -8.73 -3.23 15.53
C THR A 421 -8.22 -3.55 14.13
N GLN A 422 -6.90 -3.47 13.86
CA GLN A 422 -6.32 -3.96 12.61
C GLN A 422 -6.56 -5.46 12.44
N SER A 423 -6.51 -6.24 13.52
CA SER A 423 -6.83 -7.69 13.50
C SER A 423 -8.34 -7.97 13.38
N LYS A 424 -9.19 -6.94 13.16
CA LYS A 424 -10.65 -6.98 13.11
C LYS A 424 -11.34 -7.27 14.44
N GLY A 425 -10.65 -7.12 15.57
CA GLY A 425 -11.25 -7.19 16.90
C GLY A 425 -12.27 -6.07 17.11
N LEU A 426 -13.40 -6.39 17.75
CA LEU A 426 -14.45 -5.45 18.10
C LEU A 426 -14.12 -4.75 19.42
N VAL A 427 -14.49 -3.50 19.52
CA VAL A 427 -14.26 -2.69 20.72
C VAL A 427 -15.58 -2.17 21.26
N LYS A 428 -15.63 -1.93 22.59
CA LYS A 428 -16.79 -1.34 23.25
C LYS A 428 -16.42 -0.11 24.06
N TRP A 429 -17.34 0.82 24.18
CA TRP A 429 -17.21 1.98 25.05
C TRP A 429 -17.36 1.60 26.51
N ASP A 430 -16.43 2.07 27.34
CA ASP A 430 -16.50 1.92 28.82
C ASP A 430 -16.56 3.30 29.48
N LYS A 431 -17.70 3.60 30.12
CA LYS A 431 -17.95 4.88 30.78
C LYS A 431 -17.01 5.11 31.98
N ASN A 432 -16.54 4.05 32.64
CA ASN A 432 -15.68 4.18 33.83
C ASN A 432 -14.27 4.70 33.47
N ILE A 433 -13.81 4.42 32.28
CA ILE A 433 -12.52 4.91 31.78
C ILE A 433 -12.71 5.98 30.70
N SER A 434 -13.94 6.28 30.31
CA SER A 434 -14.31 7.19 29.24
C SER A 434 -13.50 6.93 27.95
N SER A 435 -13.41 5.65 27.52
CA SER A 435 -12.65 5.23 26.35
C SER A 435 -13.17 3.91 25.79
N PHE A 436 -12.78 3.62 24.53
CA PHE A 436 -12.98 2.30 23.96
C PHE A 436 -11.96 1.30 24.50
N LYS A 437 -12.41 0.09 24.79
CA LYS A 437 -11.55 -1.05 25.12
C LYS A 437 -11.83 -2.26 24.25
N PRO A 438 -10.90 -3.20 24.10
CA PRO A 438 -11.13 -4.48 23.42
C PRO A 438 -12.34 -5.22 23.99
N ASP A 439 -13.13 -5.81 23.12
CA ASP A 439 -14.29 -6.63 23.47
C ASP A 439 -14.16 -8.03 22.91
N THR A 440 -14.46 -8.24 21.63
CA THR A 440 -14.43 -9.55 21.01
C THR A 440 -13.29 -9.63 19.99
N PRO A 441 -12.30 -10.51 20.19
CA PRO A 441 -11.23 -10.71 19.22
C PRO A 441 -11.76 -11.49 17.99
N PHE A 442 -11.34 -11.09 16.80
CA PHE A 442 -11.63 -11.85 15.57
C PHE A 442 -10.62 -12.98 15.33
N GLN A 443 -9.40 -12.80 15.78
CA GLN A 443 -8.30 -13.76 15.67
C GLN A 443 -7.88 -14.23 17.07
N LYS A 444 -6.97 -15.19 17.19
CA LYS A 444 -6.43 -15.67 18.47
C LYS A 444 -5.56 -14.60 19.12
N THR A 445 -6.22 -13.56 19.61
CA THR A 445 -5.62 -12.37 20.23
C THR A 445 -6.13 -12.18 21.64
N LEU A 446 -5.21 -12.01 22.57
CA LEU A 446 -5.47 -11.66 23.96
C LEU A 446 -4.92 -10.26 24.25
N THR A 447 -5.53 -9.55 25.15
CA THR A 447 -5.08 -8.23 25.64
C THR A 447 -4.86 -8.28 27.13
N LEU A 448 -3.75 -7.71 27.64
CA LEU A 448 -3.39 -7.73 29.05
C LEU A 448 -2.97 -6.35 29.56
N GLY A 449 -3.43 -6.00 30.74
CA GLY A 449 -3.13 -4.73 31.41
C GLY A 449 -3.86 -3.54 30.80
N SER A 450 -3.21 -2.39 30.67
CA SER A 450 -3.90 -1.15 30.30
C SER A 450 -4.47 -1.12 28.87
N VAL A 451 -3.99 -1.96 27.95
CA VAL A 451 -4.62 -2.13 26.65
C VAL A 451 -5.98 -2.80 26.73
N SER A 452 -6.24 -3.61 27.76
CA SER A 452 -7.58 -4.16 28.06
C SER A 452 -8.48 -3.22 28.88
N GLY A 453 -8.00 -2.01 29.16
CA GLY A 453 -8.69 -1.03 30.03
C GLY A 453 -8.48 -1.29 31.50
N ASN A 454 -7.58 -2.19 31.91
CA ASN A 454 -7.25 -2.44 33.31
C ASN A 454 -6.09 -1.55 33.75
N TYR A 455 -6.40 -0.54 34.55
CA TYR A 455 -5.42 0.37 35.15
C TYR A 455 -5.12 0.00 36.61
N ASN A 456 -5.71 -1.09 37.14
CA ASN A 456 -5.52 -1.57 38.50
C ASN A 456 -4.39 -2.62 38.54
N PHE A 457 -3.25 -2.24 39.09
CA PHE A 457 -2.09 -3.11 39.20
C PHE A 457 -2.31 -4.33 40.10
N ASN A 458 -3.13 -4.21 41.18
CA ASN A 458 -3.41 -5.32 42.09
C ASN A 458 -4.23 -6.44 41.41
N LYS A 459 -4.96 -6.15 40.31
CA LYS A 459 -5.72 -7.13 39.54
C LYS A 459 -4.95 -7.68 38.32
N LEU A 460 -3.71 -7.24 38.13
CA LEU A 460 -2.96 -7.59 36.93
C LEU A 460 -2.61 -9.08 36.87
N CYS A 461 -2.16 -9.65 38.02
CA CYS A 461 -1.84 -11.07 38.09
C CYS A 461 -3.08 -11.97 37.95
N GLU A 462 -4.20 -11.57 38.54
CA GLU A 462 -5.50 -12.24 38.36
C GLU A 462 -5.89 -12.28 36.87
N GLU A 463 -5.87 -11.13 36.21
CA GLU A 463 -6.19 -10.99 34.78
C GLU A 463 -5.30 -11.89 33.92
N ILE A 464 -3.98 -11.91 34.18
CA ILE A 464 -3.01 -12.71 33.42
C ILE A 464 -3.25 -14.21 33.65
N ASN A 465 -3.49 -14.62 34.90
CA ASN A 465 -3.76 -16.02 35.23
C ASN A 465 -5.08 -16.53 34.62
N GLU A 466 -6.12 -15.73 34.65
CA GLU A 466 -7.42 -16.05 34.07
C GLU A 466 -7.32 -16.19 32.55
N LYS A 467 -6.83 -15.16 31.86
CA LYS A 467 -6.78 -15.12 30.39
C LYS A 467 -5.78 -16.12 29.79
N LEU A 468 -4.75 -16.52 30.53
CA LEU A 468 -3.77 -17.50 30.11
C LEU A 468 -3.99 -18.90 30.73
N SER A 469 -5.12 -19.16 31.39
CA SER A 469 -5.43 -20.43 32.04
C SER A 469 -5.46 -21.63 31.09
N PHE A 470 -5.84 -21.40 29.82
CA PHE A 470 -5.89 -22.47 28.79
C PHE A 470 -4.50 -23.04 28.43
N LEU A 471 -3.42 -22.41 28.87
CA LEU A 471 -2.04 -22.82 28.55
C LEU A 471 -1.46 -23.79 29.58
N ASN A 472 -2.21 -24.18 30.63
CA ASN A 472 -1.78 -25.09 31.69
C ASN A 472 -0.41 -24.75 32.31
N THR A 473 -0.15 -23.44 32.49
CA THR A 473 1.09 -22.96 33.14
C THR A 473 0.82 -22.62 34.61
N ALA A 474 1.88 -22.60 35.42
CA ALA A 474 1.76 -22.26 36.84
C ALA A 474 1.08 -20.90 37.06
N LYS A 475 0.29 -20.76 38.13
CA LYS A 475 -0.24 -19.46 38.54
C LYS A 475 0.91 -18.60 39.02
N LEU A 476 0.88 -17.33 38.63
CA LEU A 476 1.79 -16.30 39.12
C LEU A 476 1.01 -15.41 40.10
N ASP A 477 1.65 -15.10 41.22
CA ASP A 477 1.15 -14.13 42.17
C ASP A 477 2.30 -13.18 42.54
N PHE A 478 2.12 -11.90 42.22
CA PHE A 478 3.10 -10.86 42.53
C PHE A 478 2.43 -9.80 43.39
N GLU A 479 3.01 -9.56 44.55
CA GLU A 479 2.61 -8.39 45.38
C GLU A 479 3.20 -7.13 44.73
N ILE A 480 2.32 -6.22 44.26
CA ILE A 480 2.75 -4.96 43.64
C ILE A 480 2.34 -3.81 44.57
N LYS A 481 3.35 -3.15 45.20
CA LYS A 481 3.14 -1.94 46.01
C LYS A 481 3.30 -0.70 45.12
N LEU A 482 2.48 0.31 45.42
CA LEU A 482 2.43 1.53 44.62
C LEU A 482 2.73 2.76 45.49
N ASN A 483 3.42 3.73 44.90
CA ASN A 483 3.65 5.06 45.51
C ASN A 483 2.44 6.02 45.36
N VAL A 484 1.43 5.58 44.57
CA VAL A 484 0.23 6.38 44.30
C VAL A 484 -1.03 5.52 44.46
N SER A 485 -2.17 6.17 44.68
CA SER A 485 -3.44 5.45 44.70
C SER A 485 -3.68 4.64 43.44
N ASN A 486 -4.17 3.40 43.61
CA ASN A 486 -4.49 2.49 42.51
C ASN A 486 -5.90 2.77 41.90
N LYS A 487 -6.63 3.75 42.43
CA LYS A 487 -7.95 4.11 41.96
C LYS A 487 -7.84 5.09 40.79
N TYR A 488 -8.30 4.67 39.59
CA TYR A 488 -8.44 5.54 38.43
C TYR A 488 -9.87 6.15 38.46
N SER A 489 -9.97 7.48 38.59
CA SER A 489 -11.22 8.21 38.48
C SER A 489 -11.09 9.32 37.42
N ILE A 490 -12.14 9.51 36.65
CA ILE A 490 -12.13 10.48 35.53
C ILE A 490 -13.51 11.14 35.40
N LYS A 491 -13.52 12.45 35.13
CA LYS A 491 -14.68 13.21 34.69
C LYS A 491 -14.55 13.50 33.20
N GLU A 492 -15.58 13.23 32.41
CA GLU A 492 -15.55 13.49 30.98
C GLU A 492 -15.39 14.99 30.68
N LEU A 493 -14.29 15.36 30.04
CA LEU A 493 -14.01 16.71 29.58
C LEU A 493 -13.17 16.64 28.31
N TRP A 494 -13.78 17.01 27.19
CA TRP A 494 -13.15 16.91 25.86
C TRP A 494 -12.69 18.26 25.31
N GLU A 495 -13.43 19.31 25.64
CA GLU A 495 -13.16 20.69 25.28
C GLU A 495 -13.50 21.65 26.42
N THR A 496 -12.75 22.73 26.54
CA THR A 496 -13.10 23.87 27.39
C THR A 496 -13.64 25.03 26.58
N LYS A 497 -14.55 25.81 27.13
CA LYS A 497 -15.15 26.95 26.43
C LYS A 497 -14.31 28.19 26.64
N SER A 498 -14.00 28.92 25.56
CA SER A 498 -13.41 30.26 25.60
C SER A 498 -14.46 31.33 25.27
N LYS A 499 -14.38 32.47 25.94
CA LYS A 499 -15.11 33.69 25.55
C LYS A 499 -14.44 34.45 24.40
N ILE A 500 -13.14 34.21 24.14
CA ILE A 500 -12.39 34.86 23.12
C ILE A 500 -12.62 34.12 21.79
N ASN A 501 -13.31 34.80 20.87
CA ASN A 501 -13.54 34.27 19.52
C ASN A 501 -12.83 35.18 18.51
N SER A 502 -11.62 34.81 18.12
CA SER A 502 -10.85 35.51 17.10
C SER A 502 -10.28 34.53 16.09
N ASN A 503 -9.97 34.99 14.89
CA ASN A 503 -9.32 34.18 13.86
C ASN A 503 -7.93 33.68 14.28
N TRP A 504 -7.30 34.33 15.25
CA TRP A 504 -6.01 33.98 15.83
C TRP A 504 -6.11 32.93 16.93
N SER A 505 -7.28 32.80 17.56
CA SER A 505 -7.54 31.90 18.69
C SER A 505 -8.22 30.66 18.16
N LYS A 506 -7.54 29.54 18.21
CA LYS A 506 -8.03 28.25 17.71
C LYS A 506 -7.97 27.18 18.81
N SER A 507 -8.95 26.27 18.82
CA SER A 507 -8.94 25.06 19.64
C SER A 507 -8.76 23.88 18.70
N PHE A 508 -7.58 23.29 18.73
CA PHE A 508 -7.23 22.17 17.86
C PHE A 508 -7.71 20.85 18.43
N ILE A 509 -8.20 20.00 17.54
CA ILE A 509 -8.56 18.62 17.84
C ILE A 509 -7.55 17.66 17.19
N ASP A 510 -7.03 17.99 16.03
CA ASP A 510 -5.91 17.31 15.40
C ASP A 510 -4.78 18.33 15.19
N LEU A 511 -3.70 18.14 15.94
CA LEU A 511 -2.53 19.03 15.90
C LEU A 511 -1.67 18.81 14.67
N HIS A 512 -1.67 17.59 14.10
CA HIS A 512 -0.86 17.27 12.93
C HIS A 512 -1.43 17.93 11.67
N ASN A 513 -2.74 17.78 11.43
CA ASN A 513 -3.41 18.30 10.24
C ASN A 513 -4.06 19.66 10.44
N ASP A 514 -3.81 20.34 11.55
CA ASP A 514 -4.42 21.65 11.87
C ASP A 514 -5.97 21.63 11.82
N VAL A 515 -6.61 20.54 12.29
CA VAL A 515 -8.06 20.49 12.37
C VAL A 515 -8.54 21.06 13.69
N THR A 516 -9.48 21.98 13.63
CA THR A 516 -10.08 22.64 14.78
C THR A 516 -11.47 22.10 15.10
N ILE A 517 -11.98 22.36 16.31
CA ILE A 517 -13.37 22.05 16.67
C ILE A 517 -14.36 22.76 15.72
N LYS A 518 -13.99 23.95 15.21
CA LYS A 518 -14.79 24.68 14.21
C LYS A 518 -14.91 23.91 12.90
N ASP A 519 -13.85 23.22 12.46
CA ASP A 519 -13.87 22.39 11.23
C ASP A 519 -14.83 21.20 11.39
N LEU A 520 -14.88 20.56 12.58
CA LEU A 520 -15.84 19.49 12.84
C LEU A 520 -17.30 20.00 12.81
N LYS A 521 -17.56 21.15 13.45
CA LYS A 521 -18.89 21.80 13.43
C LYS A 521 -19.32 22.13 12.01
N GLN A 522 -18.41 22.66 11.19
CA GLN A 522 -18.67 22.99 9.81
C GLN A 522 -18.97 21.74 8.99
N ALA A 523 -18.18 20.69 9.11
CA ALA A 523 -18.40 19.44 8.39
C ALA A 523 -19.79 18.86 8.68
N ILE A 524 -20.22 18.86 9.95
CA ILE A 524 -21.57 18.38 10.33
C ILE A 524 -22.65 19.26 9.73
N SER A 525 -22.49 20.61 9.76
CA SER A 525 -23.47 21.53 9.17
C SER A 525 -23.60 21.39 7.64
N GLU A 526 -22.59 20.83 6.98
CA GLU A 526 -22.55 20.54 5.54
C GLU A 526 -23.01 19.12 5.21
N GLY A 527 -23.50 18.35 6.20
CA GLY A 527 -24.09 17.02 6.02
C GLY A 527 -23.13 15.84 6.19
N PHE A 528 -21.88 16.05 6.61
CA PHE A 528 -20.92 14.98 6.91
C PHE A 528 -21.12 14.46 8.34
N ASP A 529 -22.18 13.73 8.61
CA ASP A 529 -22.57 13.21 9.92
C ASP A 529 -22.00 11.81 10.23
N ARG A 530 -21.45 11.11 9.21
CA ARG A 530 -20.78 9.82 9.39
C ARG A 530 -19.31 10.03 9.67
N ILE A 531 -18.81 9.42 10.75
CA ILE A 531 -17.44 9.66 11.23
C ILE A 531 -16.38 9.36 10.17
N GLU A 532 -16.57 8.33 9.36
CA GLU A 532 -15.62 7.98 8.28
C GLU A 532 -15.59 9.04 7.15
N HIS A 533 -16.71 9.67 6.81
CA HIS A 533 -16.77 10.76 5.85
C HIS A 533 -16.25 12.06 6.46
N LEU A 534 -16.64 12.38 7.67
CA LEU A 534 -16.17 13.54 8.42
C LEU A 534 -14.65 13.54 8.54
N LYS A 535 -14.06 12.37 8.88
CA LYS A 535 -12.61 12.17 8.96
C LYS A 535 -11.91 12.55 7.64
N ARG A 536 -12.42 12.07 6.50
CA ARG A 536 -11.83 12.37 5.18
C ARG A 536 -12.05 13.80 4.75
N TYR A 537 -13.23 14.34 5.02
CA TYR A 537 -13.57 15.71 4.64
C TYR A 537 -12.73 16.75 5.40
N THR A 538 -12.49 16.54 6.68
CA THR A 538 -11.70 17.43 7.54
C THR A 538 -10.21 17.10 7.57
N THR A 539 -9.79 15.93 7.07
CA THR A 539 -8.47 15.33 7.26
C THR A 539 -8.14 14.96 8.73
N ASN A 540 -9.15 14.92 9.59
CA ASN A 540 -8.98 14.61 11.00
C ASN A 540 -8.45 13.19 11.18
N SER A 541 -7.43 13.03 12.02
CA SER A 541 -6.83 11.71 12.34
C SER A 541 -6.26 10.96 11.13
N MET A 542 -5.86 11.67 10.07
CA MET A 542 -5.28 11.12 8.85
C MET A 542 -3.77 11.32 8.74
N GLY A 543 -3.14 12.02 9.66
CA GLY A 543 -1.71 12.27 9.66
C GLY A 543 -0.86 11.05 10.01
N THR A 544 0.46 11.24 10.10
CA THR A 544 1.42 10.17 10.41
C THR A 544 1.25 9.58 11.81
N ASP A 545 0.61 10.31 12.74
CA ASP A 545 0.22 9.85 14.08
C ASP A 545 -1.06 8.99 14.06
N GLN A 546 -1.80 8.98 12.94
CA GLN A 546 -3.05 8.25 12.76
C GLN A 546 -4.07 8.47 13.87
N GLY A 547 -4.13 9.69 14.38
CA GLY A 547 -5.10 10.10 15.40
C GLY A 547 -4.93 9.42 16.75
N LYS A 548 -3.73 9.00 17.14
CA LYS A 548 -3.47 8.32 18.41
C LYS A 548 -3.93 9.12 19.62
N ILE A 549 -3.77 10.45 19.56
CA ILE A 549 -4.20 11.35 20.66
C ILE A 549 -5.49 12.11 20.35
N SER A 550 -5.94 12.16 19.08
CA SER A 550 -7.06 13.01 18.61
C SER A 550 -8.36 12.27 18.36
N SER A 551 -8.31 10.97 18.00
CA SER A 551 -9.50 10.22 17.54
C SER A 551 -10.64 10.18 18.55
N ILE A 552 -10.38 9.85 19.81
CA ILE A 552 -11.43 9.72 20.83
C ILE A 552 -12.05 11.09 21.13
N ASN A 553 -11.21 12.14 21.25
CA ASN A 553 -11.69 13.50 21.46
C ASN A 553 -12.59 13.97 20.33
N SER A 554 -12.22 13.64 19.08
CA SER A 554 -13.03 13.96 17.90
C SER A 554 -14.39 13.26 17.95
N LEU A 555 -14.41 11.95 18.28
CA LEU A 555 -15.64 11.18 18.41
C LEU A 555 -16.55 11.75 19.48
N ALA A 556 -16.01 12.11 20.63
CA ALA A 556 -16.78 12.67 21.75
C ALA A 556 -17.38 14.05 21.38
N ILE A 557 -16.64 14.90 20.71
CA ILE A 557 -17.14 16.20 20.23
C ILE A 557 -18.22 16.00 19.16
N VAL A 558 -18.01 15.09 18.22
CA VAL A 558 -19.00 14.76 17.16
C VAL A 558 -20.28 14.18 17.79
N SER A 559 -20.16 13.25 18.75
CA SER A 559 -21.27 12.69 19.54
C SER A 559 -22.13 13.81 20.16
N LYS A 560 -21.49 14.75 20.85
CA LYS A 560 -22.15 15.90 21.45
C LYS A 560 -22.84 16.79 20.42
N LEU A 561 -22.23 17.04 19.26
CA LEU A 561 -22.80 17.86 18.21
C LEU A 561 -24.01 17.18 17.53
N LEU A 562 -23.95 15.88 17.35
CA LEU A 562 -25.04 15.06 16.77
C LEU A 562 -26.11 14.68 17.80
N LYS A 563 -25.90 14.96 19.09
CA LYS A 563 -26.76 14.52 20.20
C LYS A 563 -26.98 13.00 20.24
N LYS A 564 -25.89 12.25 20.01
CA LYS A 564 -25.84 10.77 20.03
C LYS A 564 -24.89 10.30 21.11
N GLU A 565 -25.03 9.07 21.58
CA GLU A 565 -24.02 8.43 22.44
C GLU A 565 -22.74 8.19 21.65
N ILE A 566 -21.59 8.20 22.32
CA ILE A 566 -20.29 7.96 21.65
C ILE A 566 -20.25 6.56 21.01
N SER A 567 -20.86 5.57 21.64
CA SER A 567 -21.03 4.21 21.13
C SER A 567 -21.83 4.15 19.81
N GLU A 568 -22.80 5.04 19.62
CA GLU A 568 -23.63 5.12 18.41
C GLU A 568 -22.91 5.83 17.25
N VAL A 569 -22.05 6.80 17.54
CA VAL A 569 -21.17 7.42 16.53
C VAL A 569 -20.18 6.40 16.03
N GLY A 570 -19.79 5.47 16.86
CA GLY A 570 -18.86 4.40 16.55
C GLY A 570 -17.39 4.84 16.54
N THR A 571 -16.53 3.95 16.10
CA THR A 571 -15.10 4.24 15.94
C THR A 571 -14.65 3.93 14.53
N THR A 572 -13.57 4.58 14.09
CA THR A 572 -12.92 4.28 12.83
C THR A 572 -11.96 3.10 13.00
N THR A 573 -11.88 2.22 12.00
CA THR A 573 -10.85 1.17 11.98
C THR A 573 -9.50 1.80 11.70
N TYR A 574 -8.52 1.52 12.55
CA TYR A 574 -7.15 1.97 12.34
C TYR A 574 -6.49 1.15 11.23
N ARG A 575 -6.01 1.84 10.19
CA ARG A 575 -5.38 1.20 9.03
C ARG A 575 -3.89 0.93 9.30
N PRO A 576 -3.35 -0.21 8.79
CA PRO A 576 -1.90 -0.38 8.77
C PRO A 576 -1.23 0.64 7.83
N PRO A 577 0.04 1.00 8.08
CA PRO A 577 0.84 0.61 9.24
C PRO A 577 0.53 1.44 10.49
N TYR A 578 0.77 0.86 11.68
CA TYR A 578 0.63 1.56 12.98
C TYR A 578 1.55 2.79 13.09
N ALA A 579 2.72 2.71 12.47
CA ALA A 579 3.67 3.80 12.30
C ALA A 579 4.16 3.82 10.84
N PRO A 580 4.59 4.99 10.32
CA PRO A 580 5.11 5.10 8.95
C PRO A 580 6.24 4.11 8.68
N LEU A 581 6.18 3.45 7.51
CA LEU A 581 7.21 2.56 6.98
C LEU A 581 7.84 3.19 5.74
N SER A 582 9.17 3.11 5.62
CA SER A 582 9.83 3.50 4.38
C SER A 582 9.61 2.46 3.29
N PHE A 583 9.55 2.88 2.04
CA PHE A 583 9.52 1.96 0.90
C PHE A 583 10.73 1.04 0.87
N ALA A 584 11.89 1.51 1.31
CA ALA A 584 13.09 0.69 1.41
C ALA A 584 12.91 -0.49 2.38
N ALA A 585 12.28 -0.27 3.54
CA ALA A 585 11.96 -1.35 4.49
C ALA A 585 11.01 -2.38 3.87
N ILE A 586 9.99 -1.92 3.14
CA ILE A 586 9.00 -2.80 2.49
C ILE A 586 9.63 -3.58 1.34
N ALA A 587 10.46 -2.93 0.52
CA ALA A 587 11.09 -3.54 -0.64
C ALA A 587 12.14 -4.60 -0.25
N GLY A 588 12.89 -4.38 0.84
CA GLY A 588 13.97 -5.27 1.24
C GLY A 588 15.00 -5.43 0.12
N ARG A 589 15.15 -6.65 -0.39
CA ARG A 589 16.03 -6.96 -1.53
C ARG A 589 15.41 -6.69 -2.90
N SER A 590 14.09 -6.52 -2.96
CA SER A 590 13.37 -6.28 -4.23
C SER A 590 13.51 -4.81 -4.64
N THR A 591 14.70 -4.45 -5.12
CA THR A 591 15.05 -3.09 -5.57
C THR A 591 15.64 -3.16 -6.98
N TYR A 592 15.49 -2.10 -7.77
CA TYR A 592 15.99 -1.99 -9.14
C TYR A 592 15.60 -3.21 -10.01
N GLU A 593 16.57 -3.93 -10.55
CA GLU A 593 16.35 -5.10 -11.40
C GLU A 593 15.65 -6.26 -10.67
N PHE A 594 15.81 -6.38 -9.34
CA PHE A 594 15.08 -7.40 -8.56
C PHE A 594 13.62 -7.00 -8.26
N TYR A 595 13.30 -5.70 -8.32
CA TYR A 595 11.92 -5.22 -8.17
C TYR A 595 11.14 -5.39 -9.47
N ASP A 596 11.75 -4.99 -10.57
CA ASP A 596 11.16 -5.06 -11.91
C ASP A 596 12.13 -5.78 -12.86
N PRO A 597 12.24 -7.12 -12.74
CA PRO A 597 13.14 -7.89 -13.59
C PRO A 597 12.68 -7.85 -15.05
N GLN A 598 13.59 -7.49 -15.93
CA GLN A 598 13.35 -7.48 -17.35
C GLN A 598 13.71 -8.84 -17.94
N ARG A 599 12.76 -9.45 -18.65
CA ARG A 599 12.98 -10.67 -19.43
C ARG A 599 13.29 -10.29 -20.88
N LYS A 600 14.33 -10.88 -21.44
CA LYS A 600 14.82 -10.62 -22.79
C LYS A 600 14.93 -11.93 -23.53
N THR A 601 14.63 -11.92 -24.83
CA THR A 601 14.82 -13.07 -25.70
C THR A 601 16.30 -13.21 -26.07
N SER A 602 16.71 -14.37 -26.61
CA SER A 602 18.06 -14.57 -27.14
C SER A 602 18.39 -13.64 -28.30
N ILE A 603 17.37 -13.10 -28.98
CA ILE A 603 17.49 -12.23 -30.16
C ILE A 603 17.58 -10.74 -29.76
N HIS A 604 17.32 -10.41 -28.51
CA HIS A 604 17.27 -9.02 -28.01
C HIS A 604 18.50 -8.17 -28.40
N PRO A 605 19.77 -8.69 -28.37
CA PRO A 605 20.94 -7.93 -28.83
C PRO A 605 20.87 -7.53 -30.30
N TRP A 606 20.33 -8.42 -31.17
CA TRP A 606 20.12 -8.14 -32.58
C TRP A 606 19.05 -7.05 -32.78
N HIS A 607 17.94 -7.14 -32.06
CA HIS A 607 16.88 -6.12 -32.11
C HIS A 607 17.40 -4.73 -31.77
N LEU A 608 18.21 -4.61 -30.71
CA LEU A 608 18.85 -3.33 -30.36
C LEU A 608 19.72 -2.77 -31.50
N LYS A 609 20.53 -3.61 -32.15
CA LYS A 609 21.39 -3.19 -33.26
C LYS A 609 20.59 -2.77 -34.51
N ASN A 610 19.36 -3.25 -34.64
CA ASN A 610 18.50 -2.99 -35.80
C ASN A 610 17.38 -2.01 -35.52
N ASN A 611 17.59 -1.10 -34.58
CA ASN A 611 16.69 0.01 -34.21
C ASN A 611 15.25 -0.41 -33.83
N ALA A 612 15.09 -1.55 -33.18
CA ALA A 612 13.82 -1.95 -32.62
C ALA A 612 13.39 -0.99 -31.52
N VAL A 613 12.14 -0.56 -31.56
CA VAL A 613 11.46 0.07 -30.44
C VAL A 613 10.72 -1.02 -29.67
N PHE A 614 10.84 -1.03 -28.34
CA PHE A 614 10.31 -2.10 -27.52
C PHE A 614 9.03 -1.69 -26.82
N GLU A 615 8.12 -2.64 -26.65
CA GLU A 615 7.02 -2.60 -25.70
C GLU A 615 7.27 -3.54 -24.52
N ASP A 616 6.63 -3.25 -23.39
CA ASP A 616 6.64 -4.08 -22.20
C ASP A 616 5.36 -4.93 -22.14
N VAL A 617 5.53 -6.26 -22.16
CA VAL A 617 4.42 -7.20 -21.95
C VAL A 617 4.72 -8.04 -20.70
N GLY A 618 4.15 -7.59 -19.57
CA GLY A 618 4.62 -8.03 -18.27
C GLY A 618 6.10 -7.66 -18.08
N GLN A 619 6.93 -8.66 -17.85
CA GLN A 619 8.38 -8.47 -17.71
C GLN A 619 9.16 -8.56 -19.03
N TRP A 620 8.52 -8.99 -20.11
CA TRP A 620 9.17 -9.18 -21.39
C TRP A 620 9.36 -7.87 -22.14
N LYS A 621 10.58 -7.67 -22.70
CA LYS A 621 10.87 -6.67 -23.73
C LYS A 621 10.61 -7.29 -25.10
N ARG A 622 9.61 -6.79 -25.79
CA ARG A 622 9.21 -7.28 -27.12
C ARG A 622 9.43 -6.21 -28.18
N PRO A 623 9.98 -6.53 -29.39
CA PRO A 623 10.03 -5.55 -30.49
C PRO A 623 8.61 -5.12 -30.88
N TRP A 624 8.32 -3.84 -30.72
CA TRP A 624 7.04 -3.25 -31.07
C TRP A 624 6.95 -2.87 -32.53
N TYR A 625 8.01 -2.20 -33.04
CA TYR A 625 8.26 -1.92 -34.45
C TYR A 625 9.74 -1.61 -34.65
N PHE A 626 10.18 -1.58 -35.96
CA PHE A 626 11.58 -1.30 -36.33
C PHE A 626 11.65 0.01 -37.09
N LYS A 627 12.54 0.94 -36.68
CA LYS A 627 12.80 2.19 -37.37
C LYS A 627 13.86 2.02 -38.49
N THR A 628 13.64 2.67 -39.62
CA THR A 628 14.66 2.83 -40.67
C THR A 628 15.47 4.11 -40.49
N HIS A 629 14.90 5.12 -39.78
CA HIS A 629 15.57 6.37 -39.42
C HIS A 629 14.91 7.01 -38.20
N ASP A 630 15.63 7.89 -37.50
CA ASP A 630 15.21 8.45 -36.22
C ASP A 630 13.84 9.16 -36.22
N LYS A 631 13.50 9.81 -37.34
CA LYS A 631 12.24 10.57 -37.47
C LYS A 631 11.04 9.71 -37.87
N GLU A 632 11.24 8.42 -38.18
CA GLU A 632 10.14 7.52 -38.56
C GLU A 632 9.19 7.32 -37.36
N THR A 633 7.92 7.64 -37.56
CA THR A 633 6.88 7.40 -36.58
C THR A 633 6.46 5.93 -36.54
N MET A 634 5.85 5.48 -35.44
CA MET A 634 5.30 4.13 -35.34
C MET A 634 4.36 3.80 -36.51
N HIS A 635 3.42 4.71 -36.83
CA HIS A 635 2.46 4.48 -37.94
C HIS A 635 3.16 4.30 -39.29
N GLN A 636 4.18 5.10 -39.58
CA GLN A 636 4.94 4.95 -40.81
C GLN A 636 5.69 3.62 -40.89
N ALA A 637 6.35 3.23 -39.77
CA ALA A 637 7.05 1.96 -39.67
C ALA A 637 6.09 0.77 -39.86
N VAL A 638 4.97 0.77 -39.14
CA VAL A 638 3.95 -0.30 -39.21
C VAL A 638 3.35 -0.43 -40.62
N GLN A 639 3.04 0.69 -41.28
CA GLN A 639 2.55 0.66 -42.66
C GLN A 639 3.61 0.09 -43.64
N ARG A 640 4.86 0.49 -43.51
CA ARG A 640 5.98 -0.04 -44.33
C ARG A 640 6.18 -1.52 -44.06
N GLU A 641 6.30 -1.94 -42.81
CA GLU A 641 6.48 -3.36 -42.48
C GLU A 641 5.33 -4.23 -43.00
N SER A 642 4.06 -3.77 -42.79
CA SER A 642 2.88 -4.49 -43.25
C SER A 642 2.86 -4.69 -44.77
N LYS A 643 3.15 -3.63 -45.52
CA LYS A 643 3.20 -3.70 -46.99
C LYS A 643 4.30 -4.63 -47.49
N MET A 644 5.52 -4.47 -46.95
CA MET A 644 6.67 -5.30 -47.35
C MET A 644 6.44 -6.77 -47.01
N LEU A 645 5.82 -7.11 -45.88
CA LEU A 645 5.50 -8.49 -45.54
C LEU A 645 4.49 -9.11 -46.53
N ARG A 646 3.43 -8.38 -46.91
CA ARG A 646 2.42 -8.87 -47.85
C ARG A 646 2.97 -9.03 -49.28
N GLU A 647 3.98 -8.24 -49.65
CA GLU A 647 4.64 -8.29 -50.98
C GLU A 647 5.79 -9.31 -51.02
N ASN A 648 6.50 -9.48 -49.90
CA ASN A 648 7.73 -10.30 -49.83
C ASN A 648 7.63 -11.30 -48.65
N SER A 649 8.36 -11.03 -47.55
CA SER A 649 8.27 -11.79 -46.30
C SER A 649 8.77 -10.98 -45.13
N GLY A 650 8.27 -11.33 -43.93
CA GLY A 650 8.72 -10.76 -42.68
C GLY A 650 8.95 -11.83 -41.61
N ILE A 651 9.81 -11.52 -40.63
CA ILE A 651 10.09 -12.39 -39.50
C ILE A 651 9.87 -11.65 -38.17
N LEU A 652 9.19 -12.31 -37.26
CA LEU A 652 8.86 -11.82 -35.89
C LEU A 652 9.51 -12.70 -34.83
N ASP A 653 10.07 -12.10 -33.80
CA ASP A 653 10.47 -12.81 -32.57
C ASP A 653 9.24 -13.11 -31.70
N GLY A 654 8.75 -14.34 -31.78
CA GLY A 654 7.63 -14.89 -31.01
C GLY A 654 8.06 -15.62 -29.74
N SER A 655 9.32 -15.49 -29.30
CA SER A 655 9.87 -16.25 -28.16
C SER A 655 9.14 -16.00 -26.86
N THR A 656 8.48 -14.84 -26.70
CA THR A 656 7.77 -14.43 -25.49
C THR A 656 6.41 -15.10 -25.31
N LEU A 657 5.84 -15.72 -26.35
CA LEU A 657 4.59 -16.49 -26.24
C LEU A 657 4.76 -17.63 -25.23
N GLY A 658 3.78 -17.78 -24.34
CA GLY A 658 3.81 -18.87 -23.36
C GLY A 658 3.82 -20.25 -24.01
N LYS A 659 4.56 -21.17 -23.45
CA LYS A 659 4.63 -22.57 -23.88
C LYS A 659 4.55 -23.46 -22.64
N ILE A 660 3.50 -24.25 -22.57
CA ILE A 660 3.23 -25.17 -21.46
C ILE A 660 3.29 -26.59 -22.02
N GLU A 661 4.14 -27.41 -21.43
CA GLU A 661 4.22 -28.83 -21.72
C GLU A 661 3.26 -29.61 -20.81
N ILE A 662 2.45 -30.46 -21.40
CA ILE A 662 1.46 -31.30 -20.73
C ILE A 662 1.80 -32.77 -21.00
N LYS A 663 2.22 -33.52 -19.99
CA LYS A 663 2.60 -34.93 -20.08
C LYS A 663 1.86 -35.75 -19.06
N GLY A 664 1.57 -36.99 -19.39
CA GLY A 664 1.00 -37.96 -18.45
C GLY A 664 0.04 -38.90 -19.13
N ARG A 665 -0.26 -40.01 -18.42
CA ARG A 665 -1.15 -41.05 -18.93
C ARG A 665 -2.52 -40.51 -19.32
N ASP A 666 -3.02 -39.54 -18.56
CA ASP A 666 -4.34 -38.99 -18.70
C ASP A 666 -4.34 -37.59 -19.39
N ALA A 667 -3.24 -37.23 -20.07
CA ALA A 667 -3.08 -35.91 -20.72
C ALA A 667 -4.17 -35.60 -21.76
N LEU A 668 -4.57 -36.60 -22.56
CA LEU A 668 -5.64 -36.45 -23.56
C LEU A 668 -7.00 -36.14 -22.89
N GLU A 669 -7.32 -36.78 -21.79
CA GLU A 669 -8.54 -36.53 -21.02
C GLU A 669 -8.51 -35.12 -20.46
N PHE A 670 -7.43 -34.76 -19.81
CA PHE A 670 -7.22 -33.40 -19.26
C PHE A 670 -7.38 -32.32 -20.34
N MET A 671 -6.75 -32.49 -21.50
CA MET A 671 -6.87 -31.55 -22.61
C MET A 671 -8.30 -31.42 -23.11
N ASN A 672 -9.06 -32.50 -23.11
CA ASN A 672 -10.48 -32.44 -23.47
C ASN A 672 -11.35 -31.76 -22.39
N LEU A 673 -10.95 -31.77 -21.14
CA LEU A 673 -11.67 -31.09 -20.04
C LEU A 673 -11.35 -29.58 -19.98
N ILE A 674 -10.11 -29.22 -20.19
CA ILE A 674 -9.64 -27.82 -19.98
C ILE A 674 -9.91 -26.89 -21.19
N TYR A 675 -9.99 -27.40 -22.42
CA TYR A 675 -10.26 -26.61 -23.64
C TYR A 675 -11.61 -26.93 -24.25
N THR A 676 -12.16 -26.00 -25.05
CA THR A 676 -13.43 -26.20 -25.79
C THR A 676 -13.31 -27.26 -26.88
N ASN A 677 -12.14 -27.37 -27.50
CA ASN A 677 -11.87 -28.26 -28.64
C ASN A 677 -11.84 -29.73 -28.25
N ALA A 678 -12.14 -30.59 -29.22
CA ALA A 678 -11.99 -32.05 -29.07
C ALA A 678 -10.64 -32.52 -29.63
N PHE A 679 -9.83 -33.20 -28.84
CA PHE A 679 -8.49 -33.68 -29.21
C PHE A 679 -8.42 -35.18 -29.48
N THR A 680 -9.45 -35.94 -29.16
CA THR A 680 -9.48 -37.41 -29.28
C THR A 680 -9.15 -37.90 -30.69
N LYS A 681 -9.74 -37.28 -31.73
CA LYS A 681 -9.50 -37.63 -33.14
C LYS A 681 -8.35 -36.86 -33.80
N MET A 682 -7.65 -36.00 -33.04
CA MET A 682 -6.50 -35.25 -33.54
C MET A 682 -5.31 -36.19 -33.75
N LYS A 683 -4.71 -36.17 -34.93
CA LYS A 683 -3.55 -37.02 -35.26
C LYS A 683 -2.30 -36.49 -34.52
N PRO A 684 -1.38 -37.37 -34.11
CA PRO A 684 -0.03 -36.94 -33.69
C PRO A 684 0.67 -36.11 -34.78
N MET A 685 1.58 -35.24 -34.33
CA MET A 685 2.35 -34.31 -35.19
C MET A 685 1.48 -33.31 -35.99
N THR A 686 0.28 -33.04 -35.48
CA THR A 686 -0.56 -31.93 -35.96
C THR A 686 -0.80 -30.92 -34.86
N SER A 687 -1.19 -29.71 -35.22
CA SER A 687 -1.54 -28.64 -34.33
C SER A 687 -2.99 -28.16 -34.53
N ARG A 688 -3.54 -27.51 -33.54
CA ARG A 688 -4.90 -26.99 -33.59
C ARG A 688 -5.01 -25.69 -32.79
N TYR A 689 -5.64 -24.70 -33.37
CA TYR A 689 -6.01 -23.50 -32.63
C TYR A 689 -7.12 -23.86 -31.61
N ALA A 690 -6.92 -23.49 -30.36
CA ALA A 690 -7.76 -23.90 -29.25
C ALA A 690 -8.09 -22.74 -28.33
N MET A 691 -9.20 -22.83 -27.62
CA MET A 691 -9.75 -21.80 -26.78
C MET A 691 -10.08 -22.33 -25.39
N MET A 692 -9.68 -21.59 -24.37
CA MET A 692 -9.92 -21.87 -22.97
C MET A 692 -11.02 -20.94 -22.44
N LEU A 693 -11.96 -21.48 -21.67
CA LEU A 693 -13.02 -20.71 -21.03
C LEU A 693 -12.84 -20.69 -19.51
N GLY A 694 -13.43 -19.67 -18.89
CA GLY A 694 -13.79 -19.70 -17.48
C GLY A 694 -15.05 -20.53 -17.24
N GLU A 695 -15.36 -20.82 -16.00
CA GLU A 695 -16.59 -21.53 -15.58
C GLU A 695 -17.85 -20.80 -15.99
N ASP A 696 -17.77 -19.47 -16.14
CA ASP A 696 -18.83 -18.57 -16.61
C ASP A 696 -19.11 -18.69 -18.13
N GLY A 697 -18.27 -19.44 -18.87
CA GLY A 697 -18.37 -19.59 -20.33
C GLY A 697 -17.67 -18.48 -21.13
N MET A 698 -17.02 -17.54 -20.45
CA MET A 698 -16.27 -16.44 -21.09
C MET A 698 -14.87 -16.90 -21.48
N ILE A 699 -14.34 -16.32 -22.57
CA ILE A 699 -13.01 -16.65 -23.09
C ILE A 699 -11.95 -16.14 -22.10
N LYS A 700 -11.05 -17.05 -21.73
CA LYS A 700 -9.97 -16.80 -20.76
C LYS A 700 -8.61 -16.63 -21.44
N ASP A 701 -8.28 -17.52 -22.36
CA ASP A 701 -7.06 -17.46 -23.19
C ASP A 701 -7.26 -18.32 -24.46
N ASP A 702 -6.34 -18.19 -25.41
CA ASP A 702 -6.28 -18.96 -26.64
C ASP A 702 -4.83 -19.37 -26.96
N GLY A 703 -4.68 -20.24 -27.93
CA GLY A 703 -3.36 -20.63 -28.43
C GLY A 703 -3.39 -21.84 -29.36
N ILE A 704 -2.22 -22.23 -29.78
CA ILE A 704 -2.04 -23.42 -30.63
C ILE A 704 -1.66 -24.61 -29.74
N ILE A 705 -2.39 -25.70 -29.88
CA ILE A 705 -2.10 -26.95 -29.19
C ILE A 705 -1.42 -27.91 -30.19
N CYS A 706 -0.19 -28.30 -29.89
CA CYS A 706 0.56 -29.33 -30.62
C CYS A 706 0.36 -30.68 -29.96
N LYS A 707 -0.13 -31.68 -30.67
CA LYS A 707 -0.25 -33.05 -30.18
C LYS A 707 0.94 -33.88 -30.65
N LEU A 708 1.84 -34.27 -29.72
CA LEU A 708 2.94 -35.16 -30.00
C LEU A 708 2.51 -36.64 -29.91
N SER A 709 1.69 -36.91 -28.90
CA SER A 709 1.02 -38.20 -28.66
C SER A 709 -0.23 -37.99 -27.80
N ASP A 710 -0.96 -39.04 -27.50
CA ASP A 710 -2.09 -38.97 -26.54
C ASP A 710 -1.65 -38.65 -25.11
N GLN A 711 -0.38 -38.89 -24.79
CA GLN A 711 0.23 -38.64 -23.47
C GLN A 711 1.10 -37.37 -23.44
N HIS A 712 1.22 -36.62 -24.57
CA HIS A 712 2.15 -35.50 -24.66
C HIS A 712 1.60 -34.40 -25.58
N PHE A 713 1.34 -33.23 -24.98
CA PHE A 713 0.92 -32.01 -25.68
C PHE A 713 1.82 -30.85 -25.33
N ILE A 714 1.86 -29.84 -26.22
CA ILE A 714 2.41 -28.52 -25.95
C ILE A 714 1.33 -27.50 -26.29
N ALA A 715 0.99 -26.66 -25.33
CA ALA A 715 0.06 -25.57 -25.48
C ALA A 715 0.81 -24.24 -25.55
N THR A 716 0.55 -23.44 -26.59
CA THR A 716 0.97 -22.04 -26.58
C THR A 716 -0.12 -21.19 -25.93
N THR A 717 0.26 -20.05 -25.37
CA THR A 717 -0.63 -19.08 -24.73
C THR A 717 -0.22 -17.66 -25.07
N THR A 718 -1.05 -16.68 -24.77
CA THR A 718 -0.62 -15.27 -24.82
C THR A 718 0.58 -15.04 -23.90
N SER A 719 1.46 -14.09 -24.22
CA SER A 719 2.67 -13.79 -23.41
C SER A 719 2.32 -13.39 -21.98
N SER A 720 1.32 -12.54 -21.80
CA SER A 720 0.84 -12.09 -20.48
C SER A 720 -0.03 -13.13 -19.76
N GLY A 721 -0.69 -14.01 -20.50
CA GLY A 721 -1.57 -15.07 -19.98
C GLY A 721 -0.84 -16.30 -19.46
N ALA A 722 0.40 -16.56 -19.91
CA ALA A 722 1.14 -17.79 -19.62
C ALA A 722 1.12 -18.25 -18.14
N PRO A 723 1.46 -17.39 -17.15
CA PRO A 723 1.41 -17.80 -15.76
C PRO A 723 -0.02 -18.04 -15.23
N LYS A 724 -1.00 -17.31 -15.75
CA LYS A 724 -2.41 -17.47 -15.36
C LYS A 724 -3.00 -18.77 -15.91
N VAL A 725 -2.66 -19.13 -17.15
CA VAL A 725 -3.11 -20.38 -17.78
C VAL A 725 -2.50 -21.57 -17.07
N LEU A 726 -1.19 -21.53 -16.75
CA LEU A 726 -0.53 -22.60 -16.02
C LEU A 726 -1.16 -22.78 -14.63
N ALA A 727 -1.33 -21.68 -13.87
CA ALA A 727 -1.96 -21.73 -12.55
C ALA A 727 -3.39 -22.28 -12.60
N HIS A 728 -4.17 -21.91 -13.64
CA HIS A 728 -5.52 -22.44 -13.84
C HIS A 728 -5.52 -23.95 -14.14
N MET A 729 -4.60 -24.41 -14.96
CA MET A 729 -4.44 -25.84 -15.24
C MET A 729 -4.03 -26.61 -13.97
N GLU A 730 -3.10 -26.08 -13.18
CA GLU A 730 -2.65 -26.67 -11.91
C GLU A 730 -3.76 -26.70 -10.87
N GLU A 731 -4.56 -25.63 -10.74
CA GLU A 731 -5.69 -25.54 -9.83
C GLU A 731 -6.67 -26.71 -10.07
N TYR A 732 -7.09 -26.90 -11.31
CA TYR A 732 -8.04 -27.97 -11.65
C TYR A 732 -7.48 -29.36 -11.44
N LEU A 733 -6.19 -29.59 -11.71
CA LEU A 733 -5.55 -30.88 -11.42
C LEU A 733 -5.47 -31.14 -9.91
N GLN A 734 -5.30 -30.11 -9.09
CA GLN A 734 -5.16 -30.27 -7.65
C GLN A 734 -6.50 -30.33 -6.91
N THR A 735 -7.55 -29.74 -7.44
CA THR A 735 -8.85 -29.61 -6.77
C THR A 735 -9.94 -30.49 -7.37
N GLU A 736 -10.20 -30.37 -8.69
CA GLU A 736 -11.32 -31.04 -9.35
C GLU A 736 -10.95 -32.41 -9.90
N TRP A 737 -9.71 -32.57 -10.44
CA TRP A 737 -9.25 -33.79 -11.10
C TRP A 737 -7.96 -34.36 -10.49
N PRO A 738 -7.83 -34.50 -9.15
CA PRO A 738 -6.61 -34.98 -8.52
C PRO A 738 -6.28 -36.46 -8.83
N HIS A 739 -7.22 -37.20 -9.44
CA HIS A 739 -7.06 -38.55 -9.89
C HIS A 739 -6.34 -38.70 -11.24
N LEU A 740 -6.27 -37.56 -12.03
CA LEU A 740 -5.61 -37.61 -13.33
C LEU A 740 -4.08 -37.57 -13.17
N GLN A 741 -3.40 -38.49 -13.85
CA GLN A 741 -1.94 -38.50 -13.89
C GLN A 741 -1.43 -37.60 -15.02
N VAL A 742 -1.31 -36.32 -14.72
CA VAL A 742 -0.86 -35.27 -15.63
C VAL A 742 0.17 -34.39 -14.94
N TYR A 743 1.23 -34.07 -15.67
CA TYR A 743 2.33 -33.20 -15.24
C TYR A 743 2.41 -31.99 -16.16
N LEU A 744 2.46 -30.82 -15.56
CA LEU A 744 2.53 -29.52 -16.26
C LEU A 744 3.89 -28.89 -16.05
N ASN A 745 4.47 -28.33 -17.10
CA ASN A 745 5.73 -27.58 -17.01
C ASN A 745 5.73 -26.38 -17.96
N SER A 746 6.16 -25.21 -17.45
CA SER A 746 6.44 -24.07 -18.31
C SER A 746 7.77 -24.29 -19.05
N ILE A 747 7.72 -24.31 -20.37
CA ILE A 747 8.89 -24.47 -21.23
C ILE A 747 9.13 -23.23 -22.11
N THR A 748 8.57 -22.08 -21.72
CA THR A 748 8.67 -20.83 -22.48
C THR A 748 10.09 -20.45 -22.78
N GLU A 749 10.97 -20.48 -21.77
CA GLU A 749 12.37 -20.09 -21.90
C GLU A 749 13.26 -21.16 -22.52
N GLN A 750 12.73 -22.34 -22.77
CA GLN A 750 13.47 -23.41 -23.44
C GLN A 750 13.51 -23.24 -24.97
N PHE A 751 12.73 -22.30 -25.51
CA PHE A 751 12.65 -22.08 -26.95
C PHE A 751 12.79 -20.60 -27.31
N SER A 752 13.68 -20.32 -28.28
CA SER A 752 13.52 -19.17 -29.16
C SER A 752 12.53 -19.55 -30.26
N THR A 753 11.57 -18.67 -30.52
CA THR A 753 10.50 -18.92 -31.49
C THR A 753 10.45 -17.81 -32.52
N PHE A 754 10.50 -18.17 -33.80
CA PHE A 754 10.44 -17.24 -34.91
C PHE A 754 9.21 -17.49 -35.75
N ASN A 755 8.50 -16.42 -36.10
CA ASN A 755 7.36 -16.50 -37.00
C ASN A 755 7.74 -15.84 -38.30
N ILE A 756 8.05 -16.61 -39.35
CA ILE A 756 8.34 -16.11 -40.70
C ILE A 756 7.09 -16.26 -41.57
N SER A 757 6.65 -15.17 -42.19
CA SER A 757 5.41 -15.09 -42.95
C SER A 757 5.57 -14.25 -44.22
N GLY A 758 4.83 -14.59 -45.28
CA GLY A 758 4.76 -13.86 -46.52
C GLY A 758 4.91 -14.77 -47.76
N PRO A 759 4.63 -14.27 -48.96
CA PRO A 759 4.61 -15.09 -50.18
C PRO A 759 5.97 -15.71 -50.55
N LYS A 760 7.11 -15.12 -50.12
CA LYS A 760 8.48 -15.64 -50.41
C LYS A 760 9.03 -16.53 -49.29
N THR A 761 8.22 -16.80 -48.25
CA THR A 761 8.67 -17.54 -47.07
C THR A 761 9.17 -18.96 -47.42
N ARG A 762 8.49 -19.66 -48.35
CA ARG A 762 8.88 -21.03 -48.73
C ARG A 762 10.26 -21.07 -49.36
N GLU A 763 10.57 -20.12 -50.26
CA GLU A 763 11.87 -20.00 -50.90
C GLU A 763 13.00 -19.75 -49.89
N ILE A 764 12.74 -18.88 -48.91
CA ILE A 764 13.68 -18.61 -47.82
C ILE A 764 13.92 -19.87 -46.99
N MET A 765 12.85 -20.57 -46.60
CA MET A 765 12.93 -21.79 -45.79
C MET A 765 13.69 -22.91 -46.48
N LYS A 766 13.51 -23.08 -47.83
CA LYS A 766 14.27 -24.03 -48.63
C LYS A 766 15.77 -23.73 -48.65
N LYS A 767 16.16 -22.45 -48.63
CA LYS A 767 17.57 -22.05 -48.56
C LYS A 767 18.20 -22.30 -47.21
N VAL A 768 17.46 -21.99 -46.14
CA VAL A 768 17.93 -22.21 -44.76
C VAL A 768 18.00 -23.69 -44.43
N PHE A 769 17.05 -24.47 -44.94
CA PHE A 769 16.93 -25.90 -44.67
C PHE A 769 16.82 -26.70 -45.98
N PRO A 770 17.90 -26.84 -46.78
CA PRO A 770 17.85 -27.42 -48.13
C PRO A 770 17.41 -28.90 -48.14
N ASN A 771 17.59 -29.60 -47.05
CA ASN A 771 17.24 -31.03 -46.93
C ASN A 771 15.78 -31.25 -46.45
N ILE A 772 14.97 -30.17 -46.29
CA ILE A 772 13.59 -30.28 -45.86
C ILE A 772 12.65 -29.96 -47.03
N ASP A 773 11.71 -30.88 -47.27
CA ASP A 773 10.64 -30.64 -48.23
C ASP A 773 9.52 -29.80 -47.61
N PHE A 774 9.34 -28.58 -48.12
CA PHE A 774 8.30 -27.61 -47.70
C PHE A 774 7.11 -27.60 -48.65
N SER A 775 6.93 -28.59 -49.53
CA SER A 775 5.70 -28.71 -50.33
C SER A 775 4.45 -28.82 -49.50
N ASN A 776 3.28 -28.53 -50.06
CA ASN A 776 2.00 -28.63 -49.34
C ASN A 776 1.71 -30.07 -48.94
N GLU A 777 2.10 -31.03 -49.70
CA GLU A 777 1.95 -32.48 -49.48
C GLU A 777 2.84 -32.94 -48.32
N ALA A 778 4.12 -32.53 -48.35
CA ALA A 778 5.06 -32.92 -47.32
C ALA A 778 4.83 -32.15 -45.99
N PHE A 779 4.36 -30.91 -46.08
CA PHE A 779 4.18 -30.04 -44.92
C PHE A 779 2.78 -29.38 -44.93
N PRO A 780 1.71 -30.18 -44.62
CA PRO A 780 0.34 -29.66 -44.62
C PRO A 780 0.14 -28.52 -43.63
N PHE A 781 -0.80 -27.62 -43.89
CA PHE A 781 -1.18 -26.55 -42.96
C PHE A 781 -1.62 -27.13 -41.60
N MET A 782 -1.19 -26.50 -40.49
CA MET A 782 -1.38 -26.96 -39.10
C MET A 782 -0.69 -28.31 -38.81
N SER A 783 0.35 -28.69 -39.55
CA SER A 783 1.26 -29.76 -39.18
C SER A 783 2.58 -29.20 -38.62
N PHE A 784 3.27 -29.99 -37.81
CA PHE A 784 4.63 -29.69 -37.40
C PHE A 784 5.52 -30.92 -37.49
N LYS A 785 6.82 -30.68 -37.63
CA LYS A 785 7.82 -31.71 -37.71
C LYS A 785 9.03 -31.35 -36.86
N ASN A 786 9.75 -32.36 -36.38
CA ASN A 786 11.02 -32.19 -35.68
C ASN A 786 12.14 -32.62 -36.57
N PHE A 787 13.22 -31.85 -36.63
CA PHE A 787 14.42 -32.11 -37.39
C PHE A 787 15.64 -31.99 -36.48
N ASP A 788 16.75 -32.61 -36.87
CA ASP A 788 18.00 -32.42 -36.17
C ASP A 788 18.67 -31.12 -36.70
N TYR A 789 19.17 -30.31 -35.77
CA TYR A 789 19.92 -29.08 -36.06
C TYR A 789 21.11 -29.02 -35.10
N LYS A 790 22.32 -29.21 -35.65
CA LYS A 790 23.54 -29.37 -34.84
C LYS A 790 23.37 -30.43 -33.75
N ASP A 791 23.60 -30.05 -32.48
CA ASP A 791 23.45 -30.95 -31.30
C ASP A 791 22.07 -30.88 -30.67
N THR A 792 21.08 -30.27 -31.32
CA THR A 792 19.72 -30.09 -30.80
C THR A 792 18.65 -30.45 -31.83
N LYS A 793 17.40 -30.45 -31.39
CA LYS A 793 16.25 -30.59 -32.29
C LYS A 793 15.55 -29.26 -32.51
N ILE A 794 15.22 -28.99 -33.76
CA ILE A 794 14.37 -27.88 -34.18
C ILE A 794 12.98 -28.42 -34.50
N ARG A 795 11.96 -27.68 -34.09
CA ARG A 795 10.58 -27.93 -34.51
C ARG A 795 10.14 -26.84 -35.44
N ILE A 796 9.62 -27.23 -36.60
CA ILE A 796 9.01 -26.30 -37.53
C ILE A 796 7.53 -26.66 -37.63
N MET A 797 6.68 -25.65 -37.45
CA MET A 797 5.21 -25.75 -37.53
C MET A 797 4.73 -24.87 -38.68
N ARG A 798 3.88 -25.36 -39.55
CA ARG A 798 3.21 -24.56 -40.56
C ARG A 798 1.97 -23.94 -40.00
N ALA A 799 2.09 -22.70 -39.54
CA ALA A 799 1.02 -21.90 -38.99
C ALA A 799 1.27 -20.42 -39.25
N SER A 800 0.26 -19.61 -39.24
CA SER A 800 0.38 -18.17 -39.48
C SER A 800 -0.70 -17.37 -38.76
N PHE A 801 -0.32 -16.29 -38.14
CA PHE A 801 -1.23 -15.31 -37.53
C PHE A 801 -1.44 -14.07 -38.41
N THR A 802 -0.64 -13.90 -39.46
CA THR A 802 -0.73 -12.78 -40.41
C THR A 802 -1.72 -13.02 -41.56
N GLY A 803 -2.16 -14.28 -41.75
CA GLY A 803 -2.99 -14.69 -42.90
C GLY A 803 -2.20 -14.94 -44.20
N GLU A 804 -0.87 -14.85 -44.19
CA GLU A 804 0.01 -15.28 -45.27
C GLU A 804 0.54 -16.70 -45.05
N LEU A 805 1.18 -17.31 -46.04
CA LEU A 805 2.02 -18.51 -45.85
C LEU A 805 3.00 -18.24 -44.71
N GLY A 806 3.08 -19.11 -43.71
CA GLY A 806 3.94 -18.90 -42.57
C GLY A 806 4.45 -20.19 -41.92
N TYR A 807 5.61 -20.08 -41.30
CA TYR A 807 6.20 -21.12 -40.46
C TYR A 807 6.61 -20.54 -39.10
N GLU A 808 6.36 -21.31 -38.08
CA GLU A 808 6.86 -21.06 -36.72
C GLU A 808 7.99 -22.02 -36.41
N ILE A 809 9.14 -21.48 -36.04
CA ILE A 809 10.37 -22.22 -35.82
C ILE A 809 10.71 -22.18 -34.34
N TYR A 810 10.79 -23.32 -33.68
CA TYR A 810 11.13 -23.48 -32.26
C TYR A 810 12.51 -24.12 -32.14
N ILE A 811 13.44 -23.42 -31.54
CA ILE A 811 14.84 -23.86 -31.36
C ILE A 811 15.34 -23.54 -29.97
N SER A 812 16.33 -24.30 -29.47
CA SER A 812 17.01 -23.97 -28.21
C SER A 812 17.57 -22.53 -28.27
N PRO A 813 17.40 -21.72 -27.19
CA PRO A 813 17.93 -20.35 -27.13
C PRO A 813 19.44 -20.25 -27.39
N LYS A 814 20.19 -21.34 -27.16
CA LYS A 814 21.61 -21.46 -27.44
C LYS A 814 21.92 -21.13 -28.90
N TYR A 815 21.06 -21.53 -29.82
CA TYR A 815 21.21 -21.33 -31.26
C TYR A 815 20.25 -20.28 -31.83
N GLY A 816 19.44 -19.64 -30.99
CA GLY A 816 18.39 -18.73 -31.43
C GLY A 816 18.94 -17.56 -32.26
N LEU A 817 19.95 -16.85 -31.75
CA LEU A 817 20.53 -15.71 -32.45
C LEU A 817 21.22 -16.12 -33.77
N GLU A 818 21.95 -17.22 -33.75
CA GLU A 818 22.66 -17.73 -34.93
C GLU A 818 21.69 -18.08 -36.06
N LEU A 819 20.64 -18.85 -35.75
CA LEU A 819 19.63 -19.21 -36.75
C LEU A 819 18.85 -17.98 -37.26
N TRP A 820 18.57 -17.03 -36.38
CA TRP A 820 17.94 -15.76 -36.77
C TRP A 820 18.77 -15.01 -37.80
N GLU A 821 20.09 -14.89 -37.59
CA GLU A 821 21.03 -14.23 -38.53
C GLU A 821 21.18 -15.02 -39.83
N GLU A 822 21.16 -16.35 -39.76
CA GLU A 822 21.17 -17.22 -40.93
C GLU A 822 19.93 -17.03 -41.82
N ILE A 823 18.72 -17.00 -41.18
CA ILE A 823 17.46 -16.73 -41.89
C ILE A 823 17.51 -15.35 -42.57
N PHE A 824 18.02 -14.33 -41.87
CA PHE A 824 18.19 -13.00 -42.46
C PHE A 824 19.17 -12.98 -43.61
N SER A 825 20.27 -13.70 -43.49
CA SER A 825 21.27 -13.82 -44.58
C SER A 825 20.67 -14.44 -45.83
N CYS A 826 19.97 -15.57 -45.67
CA CYS A 826 19.29 -16.25 -46.78
C CYS A 826 18.10 -15.45 -47.34
N GLY A 827 17.48 -14.63 -46.48
CA GLY A 827 16.29 -13.86 -46.86
C GLY A 827 16.56 -12.53 -47.57
N ARG A 828 17.81 -12.06 -47.60
CA ARG A 828 18.19 -10.75 -48.21
C ARG A 828 17.72 -10.59 -49.65
N GLU A 829 17.96 -11.57 -50.48
CA GLU A 829 17.57 -11.53 -51.88
C GLU A 829 16.06 -11.55 -52.11
N PHE A 830 15.28 -11.97 -51.07
CA PHE A 830 13.82 -11.98 -51.05
C PHE A 830 13.23 -10.79 -50.32
N ASN A 831 14.02 -9.76 -49.99
CA ASN A 831 13.64 -8.59 -49.27
C ASN A 831 12.97 -8.92 -47.88
N LEU A 832 13.52 -9.91 -47.19
CA LEU A 832 13.07 -10.26 -45.83
C LEU A 832 13.29 -9.09 -44.87
N ILE A 833 12.24 -8.72 -44.13
CA ILE A 833 12.31 -7.67 -43.10
C ILE A 833 12.01 -8.21 -41.71
N PRO A 834 12.56 -7.60 -40.64
CA PRO A 834 12.02 -7.79 -39.33
C PRO A 834 10.72 -6.99 -39.21
N TYR A 835 9.73 -7.50 -38.49
CA TYR A 835 8.54 -6.73 -38.14
C TYR A 835 8.18 -6.89 -36.67
N GLY A 836 7.54 -5.87 -36.14
CA GLY A 836 7.16 -5.82 -34.72
C GLY A 836 5.73 -6.28 -34.43
N THR A 837 5.41 -6.30 -33.16
CA THR A 837 4.09 -6.76 -32.69
C THR A 837 2.96 -5.84 -33.15
N GLU A 838 3.20 -4.54 -33.32
CA GLU A 838 2.15 -3.62 -33.80
C GLU A 838 1.79 -3.93 -35.25
N THR A 839 2.77 -4.27 -36.07
CA THR A 839 2.54 -4.73 -37.46
C THR A 839 1.78 -6.06 -37.47
N MET A 840 2.11 -6.98 -36.56
CA MET A 840 1.36 -8.24 -36.40
C MET A 840 -0.11 -7.94 -36.06
N HIS A 841 -0.39 -6.96 -35.19
CA HIS A 841 -1.75 -6.56 -34.84
C HIS A 841 -2.53 -5.99 -36.02
N LEU A 842 -1.91 -5.22 -36.89
CA LEU A 842 -2.54 -4.77 -38.12
C LEU A 842 -2.84 -5.96 -39.06
N LEU A 843 -1.86 -6.83 -39.32
CA LEU A 843 -1.97 -7.96 -40.25
C LEU A 843 -3.04 -8.97 -39.80
N ARG A 844 -3.12 -9.28 -38.48
CA ARG A 844 -4.16 -10.17 -37.98
C ARG A 844 -5.55 -9.54 -38.06
N ALA A 845 -5.66 -8.19 -37.86
CA ALA A 845 -6.94 -7.48 -38.01
C ALA A 845 -7.42 -7.50 -39.46
N GLU A 846 -6.54 -7.38 -40.47
CA GLU A 846 -6.88 -7.56 -41.85
C GLU A 846 -7.44 -8.97 -42.14
N LYS A 847 -6.96 -9.99 -41.41
CA LYS A 847 -7.39 -11.38 -41.54
C LYS A 847 -8.63 -11.70 -40.67
N GLY A 848 -9.04 -10.75 -39.80
CA GLY A 848 -10.19 -10.94 -38.89
C GLY A 848 -9.87 -11.85 -37.69
N TYR A 849 -8.59 -12.08 -37.38
CA TYR A 849 -8.20 -12.85 -36.20
C TYR A 849 -8.28 -12.00 -34.93
N ILE A 850 -8.64 -12.62 -33.83
CA ILE A 850 -8.80 -11.95 -32.53
C ILE A 850 -7.47 -11.88 -31.77
N VAL A 851 -7.44 -10.96 -30.80
CA VAL A 851 -6.43 -10.91 -29.74
C VAL A 851 -7.15 -10.90 -28.38
N ILE A 852 -6.71 -11.77 -27.48
CA ILE A 852 -7.20 -11.81 -26.12
C ILE A 852 -6.93 -10.46 -25.43
N GLY A 853 -7.97 -9.88 -24.85
CA GLY A 853 -7.94 -8.56 -24.21
C GLY A 853 -8.39 -7.41 -25.12
N GLN A 854 -8.44 -7.58 -26.44
CA GLN A 854 -9.01 -6.59 -27.36
C GLN A 854 -10.43 -6.98 -27.79
N GLU A 855 -10.61 -8.09 -28.48
CA GLU A 855 -11.93 -8.62 -28.85
C GLU A 855 -12.62 -9.36 -27.70
N THR A 856 -11.89 -9.66 -26.62
CA THR A 856 -12.41 -10.36 -25.42
C THR A 856 -12.16 -9.51 -24.17
N ASP A 857 -13.23 -8.99 -23.60
CA ASP A 857 -13.21 -8.12 -22.41
C ASP A 857 -13.64 -8.82 -21.10
N GLY A 858 -13.70 -10.16 -21.11
CA GLY A 858 -14.21 -10.97 -20.01
C GLY A 858 -15.73 -11.20 -20.05
N THR A 859 -16.43 -10.67 -21.06
CA THR A 859 -17.88 -10.87 -21.25
C THR A 859 -18.20 -11.59 -22.57
N VAL A 860 -17.20 -12.03 -23.31
CA VAL A 860 -17.32 -12.59 -24.66
C VAL A 860 -17.19 -14.10 -24.63
N THR A 861 -18.12 -14.78 -25.30
CA THR A 861 -18.11 -16.24 -25.51
C THR A 861 -17.57 -16.58 -26.91
N PRO A 862 -17.19 -17.84 -27.19
CA PRO A 862 -16.83 -18.27 -28.54
C PRO A 862 -17.93 -18.05 -29.57
N ILE A 863 -19.19 -18.09 -29.14
CA ILE A 863 -20.38 -17.88 -29.99
C ILE A 863 -20.46 -16.43 -30.47
N ASP A 864 -20.10 -15.50 -29.61
CA ASP A 864 -20.04 -14.06 -29.92
C ASP A 864 -18.99 -13.71 -31.01
N LEU A 865 -17.92 -14.52 -31.08
CA LEU A 865 -16.85 -14.36 -32.08
C LEU A 865 -17.07 -15.13 -33.38
N ASN A 866 -18.16 -15.85 -33.54
CA ASN A 866 -18.37 -16.79 -34.65
C ASN A 866 -17.46 -18.03 -34.63
N TYR A 867 -16.95 -18.40 -33.45
CA TYR A 867 -16.02 -19.52 -33.27
C TYR A 867 -16.73 -20.79 -32.75
N ASN A 868 -18.02 -20.99 -33.12
CA ASN A 868 -18.81 -22.19 -32.79
C ASN A 868 -18.14 -23.50 -33.24
N TRP A 869 -17.35 -23.45 -34.30
CA TRP A 869 -16.58 -24.57 -34.83
C TRP A 869 -15.48 -25.07 -33.89
N MET A 870 -15.05 -24.25 -32.91
CA MET A 870 -14.09 -24.63 -31.90
C MET A 870 -14.71 -25.40 -30.73
N ILE A 871 -16.03 -25.37 -30.60
CA ILE A 871 -16.74 -26.06 -29.52
C ILE A 871 -16.96 -27.53 -29.94
N GLY A 872 -16.34 -28.44 -29.23
CA GLY A 872 -16.46 -29.88 -29.47
C GLY A 872 -17.91 -30.37 -29.26
N LYS A 873 -18.70 -30.53 -30.36
CA LYS A 873 -20.13 -30.88 -30.32
C LYS A 873 -20.42 -32.15 -29.52
N ASN A 874 -19.54 -33.16 -29.63
CA ASN A 874 -19.75 -34.50 -29.03
C ASN A 874 -19.00 -34.66 -27.71
N LYS A 875 -18.43 -33.60 -27.12
CA LYS A 875 -17.79 -33.69 -25.84
C LYS A 875 -18.79 -33.82 -24.72
N LYS A 876 -18.56 -34.71 -23.78
CA LYS A 876 -19.43 -34.91 -22.62
C LYS A 876 -19.42 -33.64 -21.75
N ASP A 877 -18.23 -33.13 -21.43
CA ASP A 877 -18.07 -31.92 -20.63
C ASP A 877 -16.72 -31.21 -20.91
N PHE A 878 -16.64 -29.95 -20.53
CA PHE A 878 -15.42 -29.11 -20.44
C PHE A 878 -15.74 -27.86 -19.63
N ILE A 879 -14.72 -27.16 -19.15
CA ILE A 879 -14.89 -25.95 -18.35
C ILE A 879 -15.69 -24.92 -19.17
N GLY A 880 -16.76 -24.41 -18.57
CA GLY A 880 -17.64 -23.39 -19.17
C GLY A 880 -18.73 -23.92 -20.10
N LYS A 881 -18.75 -25.24 -20.45
CA LYS A 881 -19.76 -25.80 -21.36
C LYS A 881 -21.20 -25.50 -20.91
N ARG A 882 -21.52 -25.76 -19.66
CA ARG A 882 -22.82 -25.54 -19.07
C ARG A 882 -23.25 -24.06 -19.14
N SER A 883 -22.31 -23.19 -18.95
CA SER A 883 -22.56 -21.73 -18.94
C SER A 883 -22.84 -21.15 -20.32
N LEU A 884 -22.43 -21.80 -21.41
CA LEU A 884 -22.77 -21.40 -22.78
C LEU A 884 -24.27 -21.52 -23.11
N SER A 885 -25.03 -22.30 -22.32
CA SER A 885 -26.48 -22.48 -22.49
C SER A 885 -27.31 -21.63 -21.52
N ARG A 886 -26.70 -20.74 -20.73
CA ARG A 886 -27.45 -19.83 -19.87
C ARG A 886 -28.27 -18.83 -20.69
N PRO A 887 -29.43 -18.32 -20.16
CA PRO A 887 -30.25 -17.34 -20.87
C PRO A 887 -29.46 -16.12 -21.37
N ASP A 888 -28.49 -15.62 -20.61
CA ASP A 888 -27.69 -14.47 -21.05
C ASP A 888 -26.68 -14.82 -22.16
N THR A 889 -25.97 -15.94 -22.05
CA THR A 889 -24.91 -16.32 -23.01
C THR A 889 -25.48 -16.87 -24.31
N SER A 890 -26.75 -17.36 -24.32
CA SER A 890 -27.43 -17.89 -25.47
C SER A 890 -28.30 -16.88 -26.23
N ARG A 891 -28.41 -15.63 -25.76
CA ARG A 891 -29.17 -14.56 -26.45
C ARG A 891 -28.56 -14.24 -27.81
N GLU A 892 -29.41 -14.02 -28.82
CA GLU A 892 -28.99 -13.64 -30.17
C GLU A 892 -28.59 -12.15 -30.27
N ASP A 893 -29.05 -11.29 -29.36
CA ASP A 893 -28.79 -9.86 -29.33
C ASP A 893 -27.52 -9.50 -28.55
N ARG A 894 -26.66 -10.47 -28.20
CA ARG A 894 -25.36 -10.21 -27.62
C ARG A 894 -24.48 -9.42 -28.58
N LYS A 895 -23.45 -8.76 -28.04
CA LYS A 895 -22.41 -8.14 -28.86
C LYS A 895 -21.66 -9.24 -29.62
N GLN A 896 -21.55 -9.09 -30.92
CA GLN A 896 -20.92 -10.07 -31.81
C GLN A 896 -19.85 -9.40 -32.66
N LEU A 897 -18.79 -10.14 -32.97
CA LEU A 897 -17.67 -9.68 -33.77
C LEU A 897 -18.10 -9.45 -35.22
N VAL A 898 -17.79 -8.25 -35.73
CA VAL A 898 -17.98 -7.82 -37.12
C VAL A 898 -16.81 -6.95 -37.59
N GLY A 899 -16.68 -6.76 -38.89
CA GLY A 899 -15.82 -5.74 -39.47
C GLY A 899 -16.55 -4.40 -39.64
N LEU A 900 -15.78 -3.32 -39.63
CA LEU A 900 -16.24 -1.97 -39.98
C LEU A 900 -15.40 -1.41 -41.12
N SER A 901 -16.08 -0.87 -42.14
CA SER A 901 -15.41 -0.13 -43.23
C SER A 901 -15.96 1.30 -43.25
N PRO A 902 -15.10 2.35 -43.23
CA PRO A 902 -15.59 3.71 -43.36
C PRO A 902 -16.17 3.95 -44.78
N ILE A 903 -17.28 4.69 -44.85
CA ILE A 903 -17.89 5.04 -46.14
C ILE A 903 -16.94 5.93 -46.96
N ASN A 904 -16.32 6.91 -46.29
CA ASN A 904 -15.27 7.70 -46.88
C ASN A 904 -13.91 7.09 -46.48
N LYS A 905 -13.14 6.64 -47.48
CA LYS A 905 -11.85 5.94 -47.28
C LYS A 905 -10.77 6.77 -46.57
N THR A 906 -10.94 8.10 -46.54
CA THR A 906 -10.03 8.99 -45.81
C THR A 906 -10.32 9.08 -44.33
N ASP A 907 -11.49 8.64 -43.85
CA ASP A 907 -11.85 8.65 -42.44
C ASP A 907 -11.11 7.55 -41.67
N THR A 908 -10.65 7.87 -40.47
CA THR A 908 -9.89 6.95 -39.63
C THR A 908 -10.78 6.40 -38.51
N ILE A 909 -10.84 5.07 -38.40
CA ILE A 909 -11.48 4.34 -37.28
C ILE A 909 -10.40 4.04 -36.26
N GLU A 910 -10.68 4.38 -34.99
CA GLU A 910 -9.75 4.16 -33.87
C GLU A 910 -10.36 3.21 -32.83
N GLU A 911 -9.50 2.49 -32.13
CA GLU A 911 -9.88 1.63 -31.01
C GLU A 911 -10.63 2.42 -29.92
N GLY A 912 -11.62 1.81 -29.28
CA GLY A 912 -12.40 2.38 -28.19
C GLY A 912 -13.54 3.31 -28.61
N GLN A 913 -13.66 3.67 -29.90
CA GLN A 913 -14.75 4.47 -30.40
C GLN A 913 -16.09 3.72 -30.26
N HIS A 914 -17.17 4.45 -29.93
CA HIS A 914 -18.51 3.87 -29.80
C HIS A 914 -19.28 3.86 -31.12
N ILE A 915 -20.14 2.87 -31.29
CA ILE A 915 -20.98 2.73 -32.47
C ILE A 915 -22.40 3.17 -32.09
N VAL A 916 -22.92 4.13 -32.85
CA VAL A 916 -24.23 4.77 -32.61
C VAL A 916 -25.03 4.89 -33.88
N GLU A 917 -26.34 5.11 -33.75
CA GLU A 917 -27.25 5.37 -34.87
C GLU A 917 -27.29 6.84 -35.31
N LEU A 918 -26.70 7.73 -34.51
CA LEU A 918 -26.75 9.18 -34.71
C LEU A 918 -25.57 9.67 -35.58
N ASN A 919 -25.87 10.38 -36.66
CA ASN A 919 -24.86 11.03 -37.51
C ASN A 919 -24.13 12.17 -36.75
N GLU A 920 -24.82 12.85 -35.83
CA GLU A 920 -24.25 13.92 -35.02
C GLU A 920 -24.73 13.79 -33.58
N LEU A 921 -23.79 13.94 -32.65
CA LEU A 921 -24.07 13.95 -31.22
C LEU A 921 -24.63 15.32 -30.81
N PRO A 922 -25.61 15.37 -29.88
CA PRO A 922 -26.12 16.63 -29.36
C PRO A 922 -25.03 17.41 -28.62
N LYS A 923 -24.96 18.73 -28.85
CA LYS A 923 -23.99 19.62 -28.17
C LYS A 923 -24.09 19.61 -26.65
N LYS A 924 -25.30 19.34 -26.11
CA LYS A 924 -25.53 19.13 -24.67
C LYS A 924 -26.24 17.78 -24.50
N ILE A 925 -25.57 16.85 -23.87
CA ILE A 925 -26.10 15.52 -23.57
C ILE A 925 -26.97 15.63 -22.30
N LYS A 926 -28.30 15.58 -22.46
CA LYS A 926 -29.26 15.60 -21.35
C LYS A 926 -29.57 14.20 -20.82
N ASN A 927 -29.59 13.18 -21.74
CA ASN A 927 -29.87 11.79 -21.44
C ASN A 927 -28.72 10.91 -21.97
N PRO A 928 -28.45 9.73 -21.39
CA PRO A 928 -27.46 8.79 -21.91
C PRO A 928 -27.75 8.43 -23.37
N ILE A 929 -26.73 8.51 -24.22
CA ILE A 929 -26.85 8.10 -25.62
C ILE A 929 -26.74 6.57 -25.69
N LYS A 930 -27.72 5.93 -26.32
CA LYS A 930 -27.69 4.49 -26.56
C LYS A 930 -26.61 4.19 -27.59
N TYR A 931 -25.65 3.34 -27.21
CA TYR A 931 -24.65 2.80 -28.13
C TYR A 931 -24.92 1.33 -28.42
N LEU A 932 -24.55 0.90 -29.64
CA LEU A 932 -24.76 -0.47 -30.10
C LEU A 932 -23.57 -1.37 -29.81
N GLY A 933 -22.39 -0.79 -29.74
CA GLY A 933 -21.14 -1.49 -29.55
C GLY A 933 -19.95 -0.56 -29.56
N HIS A 934 -18.76 -1.14 -29.69
CA HIS A 934 -17.51 -0.39 -29.75
C HIS A 934 -16.52 -1.03 -30.72
N VAL A 935 -15.57 -0.22 -31.20
CA VAL A 935 -14.43 -0.66 -31.99
C VAL A 935 -13.42 -1.30 -31.05
N SER A 936 -13.14 -2.58 -31.24
CA SER A 936 -12.14 -3.32 -30.44
C SER A 936 -10.74 -3.19 -31.02
N SER A 937 -10.61 -3.06 -32.34
CA SER A 937 -9.35 -2.83 -33.04
C SER A 937 -9.57 -1.93 -34.23
N GLY A 938 -8.81 -0.84 -34.35
CA GLY A 938 -8.90 0.11 -35.44
C GLY A 938 -7.54 0.43 -36.05
N TYR A 939 -7.36 0.22 -37.35
CA TYR A 939 -6.10 0.40 -38.06
C TYR A 939 -6.28 1.01 -39.44
N TYR A 940 -5.28 1.77 -39.90
CA TYR A 940 -5.16 2.09 -41.32
C TYR A 940 -4.41 0.98 -42.02
N SER A 941 -5.03 0.31 -42.96
CA SER A 941 -4.40 -0.74 -43.77
C SER A 941 -3.79 -0.15 -45.06
N PRO A 942 -2.47 -0.17 -45.21
CA PRO A 942 -1.81 0.25 -46.48
C PRO A 942 -2.07 -0.73 -47.61
N ASN A 943 -2.45 -1.98 -47.28
CA ASN A 943 -2.75 -3.03 -48.25
C ASN A 943 -4.13 -2.85 -48.93
N LEU A 944 -5.06 -2.21 -48.18
CA LEU A 944 -6.44 -1.89 -48.64
C LEU A 944 -6.60 -0.40 -48.95
N ASN A 945 -5.60 0.40 -48.63
CA ASN A 945 -5.62 1.85 -48.76
C ASN A 945 -6.84 2.52 -48.09
N GLN A 946 -7.18 2.03 -46.90
CA GLN A 946 -8.29 2.56 -46.08
C GLN A 946 -8.14 2.12 -44.64
N SER A 947 -8.89 2.78 -43.75
CA SER A 947 -9.04 2.33 -42.37
C SER A 947 -9.99 1.12 -42.30
N ILE A 948 -9.68 0.21 -41.36
CA ILE A 948 -10.50 -0.96 -41.04
C ILE A 948 -10.73 -1.01 -39.54
N GLY A 949 -11.85 -1.58 -39.10
CA GLY A 949 -12.14 -1.81 -37.69
C GLY A 949 -12.66 -3.20 -37.44
N LEU A 950 -12.19 -3.86 -36.39
CA LEU A 950 -12.94 -4.97 -35.77
C LEU A 950 -13.79 -4.37 -34.66
N ALA A 951 -15.02 -4.86 -34.51
CA ALA A 951 -15.97 -4.28 -33.57
C ALA A 951 -16.91 -5.32 -32.95
N MET A 952 -17.27 -5.08 -31.68
CA MET A 952 -18.25 -5.87 -30.96
C MET A 952 -19.61 -5.11 -30.97
N ILE A 953 -20.56 -5.56 -31.77
CA ILE A 953 -21.88 -4.90 -31.97
C ILE A 953 -23.01 -5.83 -31.55
N ARG A 954 -24.03 -5.29 -30.86
CA ARG A 954 -25.26 -6.03 -30.52
C ARG A 954 -25.98 -6.57 -31.75
N GLY A 955 -26.17 -7.90 -31.78
CA GLY A 955 -26.78 -8.58 -32.94
C GLY A 955 -25.97 -8.43 -34.22
N GLY A 956 -24.65 -8.26 -34.12
CA GLY A 956 -23.74 -7.86 -35.21
C GLY A 956 -23.88 -8.70 -36.47
N LYS A 957 -24.04 -10.02 -36.34
CA LYS A 957 -24.23 -10.94 -37.51
C LYS A 957 -25.42 -10.57 -38.41
N ASN A 958 -26.48 -10.03 -37.80
CA ASN A 958 -27.69 -9.65 -38.50
C ASN A 958 -27.64 -8.22 -39.07
N LEU A 959 -26.51 -7.54 -38.88
CA LEU A 959 -26.31 -6.14 -39.26
C LEU A 959 -25.38 -5.96 -40.48
N LEU A 960 -24.91 -7.05 -41.08
CA LEU A 960 -24.00 -6.98 -42.24
C LEU A 960 -24.69 -6.17 -43.37
N GLY A 961 -23.93 -5.25 -44.00
CA GLY A 961 -24.36 -4.32 -45.02
C GLY A 961 -25.14 -3.10 -44.51
N LYS A 962 -25.44 -3.01 -43.19
CA LYS A 962 -26.10 -1.84 -42.61
C LYS A 962 -25.07 -0.76 -42.26
N LYS A 963 -25.56 0.50 -42.32
CA LYS A 963 -24.72 1.69 -42.02
C LYS A 963 -25.01 2.21 -40.62
N PHE A 964 -23.96 2.55 -39.94
CA PHE A 964 -23.95 3.16 -38.61
C PHE A 964 -22.93 4.29 -38.54
N PHE A 965 -22.74 4.85 -37.37
CA PHE A 965 -21.79 5.93 -37.15
C PHE A 965 -20.84 5.59 -35.99
N VAL A 966 -19.56 5.93 -36.16
CA VAL A 966 -18.52 5.79 -35.15
C VAL A 966 -18.23 7.16 -34.53
N THR A 967 -18.28 7.28 -33.22
CA THR A 967 -18.06 8.52 -32.48
C THR A 967 -16.60 8.98 -32.60
N VAL A 968 -16.36 10.30 -32.67
CA VAL A 968 -15.01 10.88 -32.66
C VAL A 968 -14.82 11.70 -31.41
N SER A 969 -13.79 11.40 -30.63
CA SER A 969 -13.49 12.13 -29.41
C SER A 969 -13.37 13.64 -29.63
N GLY A 970 -14.10 14.44 -28.85
CA GLY A 970 -14.07 15.89 -28.94
C GLY A 970 -14.81 16.50 -30.13
N LYS A 971 -15.49 15.69 -30.96
CA LYS A 971 -16.30 16.18 -32.10
C LYS A 971 -17.76 15.79 -31.91
N THR A 972 -18.67 16.58 -32.49
CA THR A 972 -20.10 16.22 -32.56
C THR A 972 -20.45 15.36 -33.77
N LYS A 973 -19.76 15.59 -34.90
CA LYS A 973 -19.96 14.83 -36.13
C LYS A 973 -19.25 13.47 -36.07
N ASN A 974 -19.98 12.43 -36.32
CA ASN A 974 -19.55 11.04 -36.31
C ASN A 974 -19.12 10.57 -37.72
N ILE A 975 -18.32 9.48 -37.76
CA ILE A 975 -17.83 8.87 -38.99
C ILE A 975 -18.87 7.83 -39.47
N PRO A 976 -19.39 7.94 -40.71
CA PRO A 976 -20.26 6.93 -41.25
C PRO A 976 -19.47 5.67 -41.64
N VAL A 977 -19.97 4.52 -41.19
CA VAL A 977 -19.35 3.20 -41.43
C VAL A 977 -20.36 2.19 -41.89
N GLU A 978 -19.91 1.19 -42.63
CA GLU A 978 -20.68 0.00 -43.01
C GLU A 978 -20.19 -1.21 -42.22
N VAL A 979 -21.14 -2.02 -41.72
CA VAL A 979 -20.86 -3.30 -41.07
C VAL A 979 -20.56 -4.35 -42.12
N VAL A 980 -19.35 -4.91 -42.08
CA VAL A 980 -18.85 -5.89 -43.06
C VAL A 980 -18.39 -7.18 -42.39
N ASN A 981 -18.06 -8.18 -43.21
CA ASN A 981 -17.36 -9.38 -42.69
C ASN A 981 -16.04 -8.96 -42.02
N PRO A 982 -15.67 -9.52 -40.85
CA PRO A 982 -14.41 -9.17 -40.19
C PRO A 982 -13.15 -9.58 -40.93
N VAL A 983 -13.24 -10.45 -41.96
CA VAL A 983 -12.12 -10.86 -42.83
C VAL A 983 -12.01 -9.93 -44.00
N PHE A 984 -11.05 -9.00 -44.00
CA PHE A 984 -10.85 -8.01 -45.06
C PHE A 984 -9.95 -8.50 -46.19
N ILE A 985 -8.96 -9.35 -45.85
CA ILE A 985 -7.98 -9.89 -46.80
C ILE A 985 -8.04 -11.42 -46.84
N ASP A 986 -8.05 -12.00 -48.03
CA ASP A 986 -7.98 -13.45 -48.29
C ASP A 986 -9.08 -14.25 -47.54
N PRO A 987 -10.36 -13.97 -47.74
CA PRO A 987 -11.43 -14.68 -47.07
C PRO A 987 -11.48 -16.18 -47.38
N GLU A 988 -10.95 -16.60 -48.52
CA GLU A 988 -10.90 -17.99 -48.94
C GLU A 988 -9.64 -18.73 -48.46
N ASN A 989 -8.74 -18.08 -47.71
CA ASN A 989 -7.48 -18.63 -47.19
C ASN A 989 -6.49 -19.10 -48.29
N LYS A 990 -6.58 -18.60 -49.50
CA LYS A 990 -5.69 -18.98 -50.63
C LYS A 990 -4.22 -18.65 -50.35
N ARG A 991 -3.95 -17.48 -49.77
CA ARG A 991 -2.60 -17.06 -49.35
C ARG A 991 -2.07 -17.88 -48.19
N LEU A 992 -2.92 -18.18 -47.24
CA LEU A 992 -2.60 -18.93 -46.05
C LEU A 992 -2.15 -20.37 -46.34
N ILE A 993 -2.81 -21.02 -47.31
CA ILE A 993 -2.57 -22.42 -47.68
C ILE A 993 -1.70 -22.59 -48.92
N SER A 994 -1.25 -21.49 -49.53
CA SER A 994 -0.42 -21.48 -50.79
C SER A 994 0.85 -22.29 -50.68
#